data_5c9009a0f586833e3ae4b5a7478d7151
#
_entry.id   5c9009a0f586833e3ae4b5a7478d7151
#
_cell.length_a   1.000
_cell.length_b   1.000
_cell.length_c   1.000
_cell.angle_alpha   90.00
_cell.angle_beta   90.00
_cell.angle_gamma   90.00
#
_symmetry.space_group_name_H-M   'P 1'
#
loop_
_entity.id
_entity.type
_entity.pdbx_description
1 polymer ?
#
loop_
_entity_poly.entity_id
_entity_poly.type
_entity_poly.pdbx_seq_one_letter_code
_entity_poly.pdbx_strand_id
1 'polypeptide(L)'
;MGRKYMQPCDSKEIAVVNHVSVRHKARALQLSPTNCRTCVNTMLKYVNSMGRFCTVAFSVLLPFACAAQAPSTARPIPRFEDVTKEAGLSVPHLSTPEKRYIIESMSGGVGFIDCDNDGRLDIITVNGSSVDRYRQGGDPMITLYHQDSNLKFTDITNAAGLTRRGWGMGVAVADFDNDGWQDIYVTGYGGNVLYRNLGNCKFEDVTDKAGVRVGGFSTGASWADYDRDGHVDLFVPRYVYVDINKLPEFGSNDKTCRFRGIPVQCGPWGLIGESDFLFRNRGDGTFEDVSKKAGVDDPNHYYGMQGIWADYDNDGWPDLYVANDSGPNYLYHNKHDGTFEDVGLLSGAALSADGREQGSMGVDFGDIDHDGRLDIFVTNFTEEPDTLYWNQGALGFTDISWNARIAQPTYPLVGWGTALFDMDNDGWLDIFVANGHVYPQMDLVKGGVPYRQPLLLFRNNRDRTFEDVTAISGLNNLRPASRRGAAFGDVNNDGKIDVLLLNVGEPPTLLINRTESSNHAVLFRLVGTKSNKAAIGARITVTAGDLVQFNEVRSGSSYLSQNDLRLHFGLGPQTNMSTVEVSWPSGKKEVYRDLPADFIYTIVEGEGVQKKMPFAGQGSEKKQPTPPANKVPPAK
;
A
#
# COMPACT_ATOMS: atom_id res chain seq x y z
N MET A 1 -30.25 -39.79 30.41
CA MET A 1 -30.13 -39.51 31.85
C MET A 1 -28.90 -38.62 32.00
N GLY A 2 -29.02 -37.44 32.35
CA GLY A 2 -29.42 -36.51 33.29
C GLY A 2 -28.84 -35.13 32.95
N ARG A 3 -29.73 -34.22 32.66
CA ARG A 3 -29.43 -32.77 32.55
C ARG A 3 -28.97 -32.21 33.90
N LYS A 4 -28.00 -31.27 33.89
CA LYS A 4 -27.99 -30.20 34.91
C LYS A 4 -27.68 -28.87 34.24
N TYR A 5 -28.68 -28.03 34.25
CA TYR A 5 -28.64 -26.56 34.06
C TYR A 5 -27.89 -25.91 35.24
N MET A 6 -27.07 -24.89 35.00
CA MET A 6 -26.78 -23.88 35.99
C MET A 6 -27.22 -22.51 35.47
N GLN A 7 -28.08 -21.88 36.25
CA GLN A 7 -28.57 -20.51 36.13
C GLN A 7 -27.59 -19.51 36.78
N PRO A 8 -27.73 -18.23 36.52
CA PRO A 8 -26.75 -17.19 36.80
C PRO A 8 -26.75 -16.78 38.26
N CYS A 9 -25.62 -16.34 38.78
CA CYS A 9 -25.46 -15.77 40.11
C CYS A 9 -25.44 -14.24 40.03
N ASP A 10 -26.31 -13.67 40.84
CA ASP A 10 -26.54 -12.25 41.08
C ASP A 10 -25.34 -11.56 41.75
N SER A 11 -25.29 -10.29 41.46
CA SER A 11 -24.44 -9.27 42.10
C SER A 11 -24.60 -9.20 43.63
N LYS A 12 -23.48 -9.04 44.33
CA LYS A 12 -23.17 -8.06 45.40
C LYS A 12 -21.94 -8.52 46.21
N GLU A 13 -21.01 -7.68 46.33
CA GLU A 13 -20.44 -7.00 47.47
C GLU A 13 -18.98 -6.68 47.30
N ILE A 14 -18.75 -5.37 47.34
CA ILE A 14 -17.46 -4.69 47.39
C ILE A 14 -16.91 -4.81 48.80
N ALA A 15 -15.69 -5.22 48.95
CA ALA A 15 -14.92 -4.98 50.16
C ALA A 15 -13.63 -4.20 49.85
N VAL A 16 -13.63 -3.01 50.38
CA VAL A 16 -12.55 -2.02 50.41
C VAL A 16 -11.39 -2.57 51.27
N VAL A 17 -10.17 -2.50 50.75
CA VAL A 17 -8.96 -2.51 51.61
C VAL A 17 -8.12 -1.28 51.30
N ASN A 18 -7.87 -0.54 52.39
CA ASN A 18 -7.23 0.75 52.45
C ASN A 18 -5.71 0.74 52.28
N HIS A 19 -5.25 1.83 51.68
CA HIS A 19 -4.07 2.65 51.95
C HIS A 19 -2.81 2.03 52.58
N VAL A 20 -1.71 2.15 51.81
CA VAL A 20 -0.42 2.50 52.39
C VAL A 20 0.11 3.76 51.70
N SER A 21 0.16 4.83 52.50
CA SER A 21 0.69 6.15 52.17
C SER A 21 2.21 6.13 52.30
N VAL A 22 2.95 6.50 51.26
CA VAL A 22 4.35 6.93 51.39
C VAL A 22 4.44 8.38 50.93
N ARG A 23 4.56 9.25 51.94
CA ARG A 23 4.87 10.69 51.77
C ARG A 23 6.36 10.84 51.44
N HIS A 24 6.69 11.38 50.27
CA HIS A 24 7.96 12.07 50.07
C HIS A 24 7.71 13.55 49.80
N LYS A 25 8.30 14.37 50.65
CA LYS A 25 8.28 15.84 50.63
C LYS A 25 9.00 16.34 49.39
N ALA A 26 8.29 16.97 48.48
CA ALA A 26 8.87 17.88 47.51
C ALA A 26 8.78 19.31 48.05
N ARG A 27 9.94 19.95 48.29
CA ARG A 27 10.05 21.39 48.58
C ARG A 27 9.78 22.15 47.27
N ALA A 28 8.71 22.91 47.26
CA ALA A 28 8.46 23.91 46.24
C ALA A 28 9.38 25.12 46.52
N LEU A 29 10.25 25.45 45.58
CA LEU A 29 10.91 26.75 45.49
C LEU A 29 10.02 27.65 44.62
N GLN A 30 9.33 28.58 45.28
CA GLN A 30 8.69 29.73 44.65
C GLN A 30 9.78 30.71 44.19
N LEU A 31 9.94 30.93 42.92
CA LEU A 31 10.64 32.09 42.36
C LEU A 31 9.61 33.09 41.85
N SER A 32 9.56 34.25 42.46
CA SER A 32 8.71 35.38 42.13
C SER A 32 9.19 36.06 40.81
N PRO A 33 8.28 36.69 40.05
CA PRO A 33 8.62 37.35 38.80
C PRO A 33 8.94 38.84 39.05
N THR A 34 10.16 39.16 39.35
CA THR A 34 10.66 40.55 39.31
C THR A 34 12.14 40.50 38.93
N ASN A 35 12.44 40.87 37.68
CA ASN A 35 13.64 41.50 37.20
C ASN A 35 13.92 41.17 35.73
N CYS A 36 13.16 41.80 34.84
CA CYS A 36 13.55 41.94 33.45
C CYS A 36 13.17 43.34 32.93
N ARG A 37 13.68 44.38 33.64
CA ARG A 37 13.57 45.79 33.24
C ARG A 37 14.90 46.55 33.19
N THR A 38 16.03 45.87 33.34
CA THR A 38 17.33 46.56 33.45
C THR A 38 18.26 46.40 32.23
N CYS A 39 17.89 45.59 31.22
CA CYS A 39 18.73 45.41 30.03
C CYS A 39 18.37 46.30 28.81
N VAL A 40 17.28 47.06 28.84
CA VAL A 40 16.88 47.88 27.70
C VAL A 40 17.35 49.35 27.84
N ASN A 41 17.75 49.80 29.05
CA ASN A 41 18.13 51.20 29.27
C ASN A 41 19.63 51.50 29.20
N THR A 42 20.49 50.58 28.83
CA THR A 42 21.94 50.81 28.73
C THR A 42 22.40 51.02 27.27
N MET A 43 21.59 50.74 26.27
CA MET A 43 21.93 51.02 24.84
C MET A 43 21.43 52.33 24.27
N LEU A 44 20.65 53.12 25.02
CA LEU A 44 20.15 54.44 24.55
C LEU A 44 20.92 55.64 25.10
N LYS A 45 22.05 55.47 25.79
CA LYS A 45 22.86 56.56 26.32
C LYS A 45 24.19 56.84 25.61
N TYR A 46 24.51 56.13 24.52
CA TYR A 46 25.77 56.32 23.76
C TYR A 46 25.63 56.97 22.38
N VAL A 47 24.46 57.46 21.98
CA VAL A 47 24.25 58.07 20.66
C VAL A 47 24.13 59.60 20.68
N ASN A 48 24.21 60.28 21.85
CA ASN A 48 24.04 61.74 21.95
C ASN A 48 25.28 62.47 22.49
N SER A 49 26.47 62.16 21.97
CA SER A 49 27.63 63.04 22.18
C SER A 49 28.65 62.84 21.05
N MET A 50 28.49 63.54 19.98
CA MET A 50 29.53 64.16 19.18
C MET A 50 28.89 64.86 17.97
N GLY A 51 28.67 66.13 18.12
CA GLY A 51 28.27 66.98 17.04
C GLY A 51 29.48 67.54 16.28
N ARG A 52 29.25 67.77 15.01
CA ARG A 52 29.91 68.75 14.09
C ARG A 52 31.39 68.53 13.76
N PHE A 53 31.69 68.14 12.56
CA PHE A 53 32.47 68.83 11.52
C PHE A 53 32.97 67.85 10.45
N CYS A 54 32.79 68.23 9.24
CA CYS A 54 33.51 67.99 7.98
C CYS A 54 32.75 67.19 6.93
N THR A 55 32.21 67.95 6.01
CA THR A 55 31.81 67.58 4.63
C THR A 55 33.07 67.24 3.82
N VAL A 56 33.27 65.97 3.51
CA VAL A 56 34.12 65.54 2.38
C VAL A 56 33.36 64.46 1.62
N ALA A 57 33.04 64.80 0.36
CA ALA A 57 32.43 63.87 -0.57
C ALA A 57 33.43 62.76 -0.93
N PHE A 58 33.12 61.52 -0.54
CA PHE A 58 33.74 60.33 -1.07
C PHE A 58 32.64 59.49 -1.71
N SER A 59 32.57 59.55 -3.03
CA SER A 59 31.77 58.65 -3.85
C SER A 59 32.37 57.23 -3.75
N VAL A 60 31.88 56.41 -2.84
CA VAL A 60 32.19 54.99 -2.81
C VAL A 60 31.16 54.28 -3.69
N LEU A 61 31.57 53.86 -4.87
CA LEU A 61 30.90 52.86 -5.67
C LEU A 61 30.83 51.57 -4.85
N LEU A 62 29.69 51.32 -4.20
CA LEU A 62 29.33 50.00 -3.69
C LEU A 62 29.01 49.09 -4.89
N PRO A 63 29.73 47.98 -5.11
CA PRO A 63 29.24 46.98 -6.03
C PRO A 63 27.95 46.43 -5.44
N PHE A 64 26.83 46.59 -6.14
CA PHE A 64 25.64 45.77 -5.94
C PHE A 64 26.08 44.32 -6.22
N ALA A 65 26.48 43.60 -5.17
CA ALA A 65 26.48 42.17 -5.22
C ALA A 65 24.99 41.74 -5.35
N CYS A 66 24.61 41.44 -6.57
CA CYS A 66 23.40 40.70 -6.84
C CYS A 66 23.60 39.35 -6.12
N ALA A 67 23.16 39.27 -4.87
CA ALA A 67 23.00 37.98 -4.23
C ALA A 67 21.99 37.24 -5.11
N ALA A 68 22.49 36.31 -5.93
CA ALA A 68 21.65 35.32 -6.54
C ALA A 68 20.90 34.68 -5.38
N GLN A 69 19.60 34.96 -5.25
CA GLN A 69 18.74 34.21 -4.37
C GLN A 69 18.94 32.76 -4.79
N ALA A 70 19.44 31.94 -3.87
CA ALA A 70 19.36 30.50 -4.03
C ALA A 70 17.91 30.17 -4.44
N PRO A 71 17.69 29.36 -5.46
CA PRO A 71 16.34 28.98 -5.86
C PRO A 71 15.62 28.54 -4.58
N SER A 72 14.49 29.16 -4.30
CA SER A 72 13.58 28.69 -3.28
C SER A 72 13.28 27.23 -3.63
N THR A 73 13.74 26.29 -2.82
CA THR A 73 13.41 24.87 -2.94
C THR A 73 11.99 24.68 -2.43
N ALA A 74 11.01 25.32 -3.09
CA ALA A 74 9.62 25.02 -2.86
C ALA A 74 9.42 23.54 -3.25
N ARG A 75 8.86 22.75 -2.33
CA ARG A 75 8.54 21.34 -2.61
C ARG A 75 7.61 21.27 -3.82
N PRO A 76 7.75 20.25 -4.69
CA PRO A 76 6.86 20.05 -5.83
C PRO A 76 5.39 20.01 -5.40
N ILE A 77 4.50 20.58 -6.20
CA ILE A 77 3.06 20.46 -5.97
C ILE A 77 2.60 19.15 -6.62
N PRO A 78 2.09 18.18 -5.84
CA PRO A 78 1.62 16.92 -6.40
C PRO A 78 0.45 17.17 -7.35
N ARG A 79 0.42 16.44 -8.46
CA ARG A 79 -0.64 16.57 -9.46
C ARG A 79 -1.00 15.21 -10.03
N PHE A 80 -2.27 14.82 -9.87
CA PHE A 80 -2.82 13.60 -10.46
C PHE A 80 -3.90 13.96 -11.48
N GLU A 81 -3.89 13.24 -12.60
CA GLU A 81 -4.82 13.42 -13.73
C GLU A 81 -5.58 12.12 -13.97
N ASP A 82 -6.92 12.19 -14.00
CA ASP A 82 -7.78 11.04 -14.37
C ASP A 82 -7.79 10.87 -15.89
N VAL A 83 -7.23 9.76 -16.36
CA VAL A 83 -7.16 9.41 -17.79
C VAL A 83 -8.02 8.20 -18.12
N THR A 84 -8.87 7.74 -17.22
CA THR A 84 -9.67 6.52 -17.32
C THR A 84 -10.40 6.36 -18.64
N LYS A 85 -11.10 7.41 -19.04
CA LYS A 85 -11.90 7.40 -20.27
C LYS A 85 -11.01 7.34 -21.52
N GLU A 86 -9.97 8.14 -21.53
CA GLU A 86 -8.99 8.21 -22.61
C GLU A 86 -8.20 6.91 -22.72
N ALA A 87 -7.97 6.25 -21.59
CA ALA A 87 -7.31 4.94 -21.51
C ALA A 87 -8.17 3.78 -22.00
N GLY A 88 -9.49 3.94 -22.03
CA GLY A 88 -10.42 2.89 -22.50
C GLY A 88 -10.92 1.95 -21.41
N LEU A 89 -10.74 2.29 -20.12
CA LEU A 89 -11.19 1.48 -19.00
C LEU A 89 -12.68 1.74 -18.75
N SER A 90 -13.54 0.76 -19.08
CA SER A 90 -14.99 0.99 -19.13
C SER A 90 -15.86 -0.05 -18.43
N VAL A 91 -15.30 -1.20 -18.02
CA VAL A 91 -16.06 -2.26 -17.34
C VAL A 91 -16.32 -1.87 -15.90
N PRO A 92 -17.58 -1.69 -15.47
CA PRO A 92 -17.88 -1.31 -14.09
C PRO A 92 -17.78 -2.51 -13.15
N HIS A 93 -17.34 -2.26 -11.93
CA HIS A 93 -17.46 -3.21 -10.83
C HIS A 93 -18.94 -3.42 -10.47
N LEU A 94 -19.35 -4.68 -10.31
CA LEU A 94 -20.74 -5.03 -10.03
C LEU A 94 -20.97 -5.20 -8.53
N SER A 95 -21.98 -4.56 -7.99
CA SER A 95 -22.44 -4.69 -6.60
C SER A 95 -23.82 -4.09 -6.45
N THR A 96 -24.58 -4.52 -5.41
CA THR A 96 -25.88 -3.93 -5.01
C THR A 96 -25.87 -3.61 -3.52
N PRO A 97 -25.00 -2.68 -3.05
CA PRO A 97 -24.77 -2.44 -1.62
C PRO A 97 -26.02 -1.92 -0.89
N GLU A 98 -27.02 -1.39 -1.61
CA GLU A 98 -28.32 -1.00 -1.08
C GLU A 98 -29.14 -2.18 -0.53
N LYS A 99 -28.83 -3.43 -0.95
CA LYS A 99 -29.46 -4.66 -0.42
C LYS A 99 -28.92 -5.07 0.94
N ARG A 100 -27.80 -4.47 1.39
CA ARG A 100 -27.25 -4.62 2.74
C ARG A 100 -26.79 -6.05 3.08
N TYR A 101 -26.18 -6.72 2.12
CA TYR A 101 -25.44 -7.94 2.37
C TYR A 101 -23.95 -7.61 2.52
N ILE A 102 -23.31 -8.08 3.60
CA ILE A 102 -21.90 -7.78 3.88
C ILE A 102 -20.99 -8.16 2.70
N ILE A 103 -21.25 -9.30 2.07
CA ILE A 103 -20.48 -9.79 0.93
C ILE A 103 -20.50 -8.82 -0.28
N GLU A 104 -21.59 -8.06 -0.46
CA GLU A 104 -21.72 -7.11 -1.57
C GLU A 104 -20.96 -5.79 -1.36
N SER A 105 -20.39 -5.57 -0.18
CA SER A 105 -19.65 -4.35 0.15
C SER A 105 -18.12 -4.51 0.18
N MET A 106 -17.61 -5.74 0.12
CA MET A 106 -16.20 -6.04 0.41
C MET A 106 -15.33 -6.31 -0.82
N SER A 107 -15.92 -6.70 -1.96
CA SER A 107 -15.19 -6.99 -3.21
C SER A 107 -14.55 -5.74 -3.82
N GLY A 108 -13.45 -5.91 -4.52
CA GLY A 108 -12.92 -4.86 -5.37
C GLY A 108 -11.41 -4.68 -5.40
N GLY A 109 -10.64 -5.74 -5.59
CA GLY A 109 -9.22 -5.65 -5.88
C GLY A 109 -8.91 -5.14 -7.30
N VAL A 110 -7.72 -4.58 -7.46
CA VAL A 110 -7.13 -4.19 -8.75
C VAL A 110 -5.66 -4.59 -8.79
N GLY A 111 -5.07 -4.69 -9.96
CA GLY A 111 -3.65 -5.05 -10.05
C GLY A 111 -2.98 -4.63 -11.33
N PHE A 112 -1.66 -4.55 -11.25
CA PHE A 112 -0.77 -4.41 -12.39
C PHE A 112 -0.07 -5.74 -12.69
N ILE A 113 0.13 -6.02 -13.97
CA ILE A 113 0.84 -7.20 -14.48
C ILE A 113 1.53 -6.83 -15.81
N ASP A 114 2.68 -7.41 -16.11
CA ASP A 114 3.32 -7.38 -17.43
C ASP A 114 3.15 -8.79 -18.05
N CYS A 115 1.96 -9.05 -18.63
CA CYS A 115 1.54 -10.42 -18.96
C CYS A 115 2.20 -10.99 -20.22
N ASP A 116 2.86 -10.15 -21.03
CA ASP A 116 3.59 -10.56 -22.24
C ASP A 116 5.10 -10.19 -22.19
N ASN A 117 5.58 -9.70 -21.05
CA ASN A 117 6.98 -9.30 -20.81
C ASN A 117 7.48 -8.21 -21.78
N ASP A 118 6.61 -7.33 -22.27
CA ASP A 118 6.98 -6.24 -23.15
C ASP A 118 7.49 -4.99 -22.41
N GLY A 119 7.31 -4.95 -21.08
CA GLY A 119 7.75 -3.89 -20.18
C GLY A 119 6.72 -2.78 -19.99
N ARG A 120 5.49 -2.94 -20.50
CA ARG A 120 4.33 -2.10 -20.17
C ARG A 120 3.45 -2.83 -19.17
N LEU A 121 2.88 -2.08 -18.24
CA LEU A 121 1.94 -2.66 -17.28
C LEU A 121 0.55 -2.79 -17.88
N ASP A 122 0.02 -3.99 -17.83
CA ASP A 122 -1.38 -4.31 -18.07
C ASP A 122 -2.18 -4.13 -16.77
N ILE A 123 -3.51 -4.04 -16.90
CA ILE A 123 -4.40 -3.77 -15.79
C ILE A 123 -5.35 -4.95 -15.55
N ILE A 124 -5.42 -5.39 -14.28
CA ILE A 124 -6.43 -6.32 -13.81
C ILE A 124 -7.44 -5.56 -12.95
N THR A 125 -8.73 -5.73 -13.20
CA THR A 125 -9.78 -5.35 -12.27
C THR A 125 -10.55 -6.57 -11.82
N VAL A 126 -10.77 -6.70 -10.51
CA VAL A 126 -11.56 -7.81 -9.97
C VAL A 126 -13.03 -7.42 -10.01
N ASN A 127 -13.85 -8.27 -10.62
CA ASN A 127 -15.26 -8.04 -10.78
C ASN A 127 -16.03 -8.58 -9.57
N GLY A 128 -16.83 -7.71 -8.96
CA GLY A 128 -17.82 -8.13 -7.98
C GLY A 128 -19.00 -8.87 -8.63
N SER A 129 -20.00 -9.12 -7.82
CA SER A 129 -21.30 -9.66 -8.25
C SER A 129 -22.37 -9.16 -7.29
N SER A 130 -23.56 -9.72 -7.39
CA SER A 130 -24.61 -9.61 -6.37
C SER A 130 -25.13 -10.99 -6.00
N VAL A 131 -25.80 -11.10 -4.85
CA VAL A 131 -26.41 -12.36 -4.41
C VAL A 131 -27.29 -12.97 -5.49
N ASP A 132 -28.12 -12.16 -6.14
CA ASP A 132 -29.04 -12.63 -7.21
C ASP A 132 -28.29 -13.10 -8.46
N ARG A 133 -27.26 -12.38 -8.88
CA ARG A 133 -26.44 -12.73 -10.04
C ARG A 133 -25.61 -13.97 -9.78
N TYR A 134 -25.03 -14.08 -8.58
CA TYR A 134 -24.25 -15.26 -8.21
C TYR A 134 -25.10 -16.54 -8.19
N ARG A 135 -26.34 -16.48 -7.70
CA ARG A 135 -27.30 -17.60 -7.78
C ARG A 135 -27.66 -18.01 -9.20
N GLN A 136 -27.46 -17.12 -10.19
CA GLN A 136 -27.66 -17.36 -11.60
C GLN A 136 -26.39 -17.79 -12.35
N GLY A 137 -25.31 -18.10 -11.64
CA GLY A 137 -24.03 -18.54 -12.21
C GLY A 137 -22.90 -17.52 -12.13
N GLY A 138 -23.12 -16.39 -11.45
CA GLY A 138 -22.09 -15.36 -11.20
C GLY A 138 -21.71 -14.55 -12.44
N ASP A 139 -20.65 -13.76 -12.29
CA ASP A 139 -20.08 -12.89 -13.31
C ASP A 139 -18.64 -13.32 -13.64
N PRO A 140 -18.01 -12.86 -14.76
CA PRO A 140 -16.57 -13.03 -14.93
C PRO A 140 -15.84 -12.47 -13.71
N MET A 141 -14.93 -13.25 -13.08
CA MET A 141 -14.31 -12.87 -11.82
C MET A 141 -13.33 -11.71 -11.96
N ILE A 142 -12.73 -11.53 -13.15
CA ILE A 142 -11.79 -10.44 -13.44
C ILE A 142 -12.01 -9.89 -14.84
N THR A 143 -11.45 -8.71 -15.10
CA THR A 143 -11.21 -8.15 -16.43
C THR A 143 -9.72 -7.87 -16.56
N LEU A 144 -9.12 -8.33 -17.68
CA LEU A 144 -7.73 -8.03 -18.05
C LEU A 144 -7.71 -7.06 -19.22
N TYR A 145 -7.08 -5.91 -19.01
CA TYR A 145 -6.84 -4.90 -20.01
C TYR A 145 -5.37 -4.92 -20.42
N HIS A 146 -5.08 -5.24 -21.68
CA HIS A 146 -3.74 -5.18 -22.25
C HIS A 146 -3.39 -3.76 -22.68
N GLN A 147 -2.19 -3.29 -22.34
CA GLN A 147 -1.71 -1.98 -22.77
C GLN A 147 -1.12 -2.05 -24.19
N ASP A 148 -1.92 -1.76 -25.23
CA ASP A 148 -1.51 -1.82 -26.64
C ASP A 148 -0.45 -0.77 -27.01
N SER A 149 -0.55 0.40 -26.37
CA SER A 149 0.39 1.51 -26.53
C SER A 149 0.28 2.42 -25.30
N ASN A 150 1.16 3.41 -25.18
CA ASN A 150 1.19 4.29 -24.01
C ASN A 150 -0.22 4.76 -23.60
N LEU A 151 -0.67 4.30 -22.41
CA LEU A 151 -1.96 4.61 -21.79
C LEU A 151 -3.18 4.31 -22.68
N LYS A 152 -3.12 3.29 -23.54
CA LYS A 152 -4.25 2.77 -24.32
C LYS A 152 -4.42 1.29 -24.04
N PHE A 153 -5.60 0.94 -23.56
CA PHE A 153 -5.90 -0.39 -23.06
C PHE A 153 -7.07 -1.02 -23.83
N THR A 154 -6.94 -2.32 -24.09
CA THR A 154 -7.99 -3.15 -24.69
C THR A 154 -8.36 -4.30 -23.77
N ASP A 155 -9.64 -4.51 -23.54
CA ASP A 155 -10.14 -5.69 -22.80
C ASP A 155 -9.86 -6.96 -23.61
N ILE A 156 -8.95 -7.78 -23.11
CA ILE A 156 -8.56 -9.07 -23.71
C ILE A 156 -9.05 -10.27 -22.89
N THR A 157 -9.86 -10.09 -21.87
CA THR A 157 -10.28 -11.11 -20.89
C THR A 157 -10.66 -12.43 -21.54
N ASN A 158 -11.60 -12.40 -22.48
CA ASN A 158 -12.05 -13.61 -23.18
C ASN A 158 -10.96 -14.20 -24.10
N ALA A 159 -10.22 -13.33 -24.79
CA ALA A 159 -9.14 -13.75 -25.68
C ALA A 159 -7.95 -14.33 -24.91
N ALA A 160 -7.76 -13.88 -23.69
CA ALA A 160 -6.73 -14.37 -22.77
C ALA A 160 -7.09 -15.72 -22.09
N GLY A 161 -8.34 -16.18 -22.17
CA GLY A 161 -8.78 -17.43 -21.52
C GLY A 161 -9.28 -17.25 -20.09
N LEU A 162 -9.46 -16.03 -19.61
CA LEU A 162 -9.87 -15.72 -18.22
C LEU A 162 -11.41 -15.77 -18.10
N THR A 163 -11.98 -16.95 -18.27
CA THR A 163 -13.43 -17.13 -18.47
C THR A 163 -14.18 -17.65 -17.24
N ARG A 164 -13.48 -17.87 -16.12
CA ARG A 164 -14.13 -18.35 -14.89
C ARG A 164 -15.20 -17.38 -14.42
N ARG A 165 -16.37 -17.92 -14.11
CA ARG A 165 -17.48 -17.15 -13.53
C ARG A 165 -17.61 -17.45 -12.05
N GLY A 166 -17.98 -16.44 -11.28
CA GLY A 166 -18.09 -16.52 -9.83
C GLY A 166 -18.34 -15.14 -9.22
N TRP A 167 -17.71 -14.88 -8.10
CA TRP A 167 -17.72 -13.60 -7.42
C TRP A 167 -16.30 -13.27 -6.98
N GLY A 168 -15.60 -12.45 -7.76
CA GLY A 168 -14.21 -12.05 -7.46
C GLY A 168 -14.12 -11.12 -6.26
N MET A 169 -13.04 -11.22 -5.48
CA MET A 169 -12.75 -10.37 -4.32
C MET A 169 -11.41 -9.66 -4.50
N GLY A 170 -10.31 -10.37 -4.61
CA GLY A 170 -8.96 -9.82 -4.70
C GLY A 170 -8.10 -10.50 -5.76
N VAL A 171 -6.89 -9.98 -5.96
CA VAL A 171 -5.91 -10.49 -6.92
C VAL A 171 -4.49 -10.40 -6.36
N ALA A 172 -3.68 -11.42 -6.65
CA ALA A 172 -2.23 -11.42 -6.44
C ALA A 172 -1.52 -12.00 -7.66
N VAL A 173 -0.34 -11.46 -7.99
CA VAL A 173 0.44 -11.82 -9.17
C VAL A 173 1.82 -12.34 -8.75
N ALA A 174 2.22 -13.48 -9.29
CA ALA A 174 3.58 -14.04 -9.15
C ALA A 174 3.86 -14.97 -10.33
N ASP A 175 5.10 -15.37 -10.51
CA ASP A 175 5.52 -16.47 -11.38
C ASP A 175 5.68 -17.72 -10.47
N PHE A 176 4.56 -18.47 -10.28
CA PHE A 176 4.53 -19.54 -9.28
C PHE A 176 5.27 -20.80 -9.70
N ASP A 177 5.45 -21.04 -11.00
CA ASP A 177 6.16 -22.22 -11.52
C ASP A 177 7.55 -21.90 -12.08
N ASN A 178 8.03 -20.67 -11.89
CA ASN A 178 9.37 -20.18 -12.29
C ASN A 178 9.62 -20.28 -13.82
N ASP A 179 8.57 -20.19 -14.66
CA ASP A 179 8.71 -20.26 -16.12
C ASP A 179 9.03 -18.92 -16.80
N GLY A 180 9.00 -17.81 -16.03
CA GLY A 180 9.33 -16.46 -16.46
C GLY A 180 8.12 -15.63 -16.91
N TRP A 181 6.90 -16.16 -16.78
CA TRP A 181 5.66 -15.44 -17.02
C TRP A 181 4.91 -15.19 -15.70
N GLN A 182 4.32 -14.03 -15.59
CA GLN A 182 3.54 -13.69 -14.39
C GLN A 182 2.16 -14.35 -14.47
N ASP A 183 1.80 -15.07 -13.40
CA ASP A 183 0.53 -15.77 -13.21
C ASP A 183 -0.42 -14.95 -12.32
N ILE A 184 -1.71 -15.31 -12.35
CA ILE A 184 -2.75 -14.56 -11.64
C ILE A 184 -3.47 -15.49 -10.67
N TYR A 185 -3.48 -15.17 -9.36
CA TYR A 185 -4.38 -15.77 -8.40
C TYR A 185 -5.52 -14.81 -8.08
N VAL A 186 -6.75 -15.27 -8.25
CA VAL A 186 -7.98 -14.49 -7.98
C VAL A 186 -8.69 -15.13 -6.81
N THR A 187 -8.89 -14.36 -5.75
CA THR A 187 -9.72 -14.77 -4.63
C THR A 187 -11.20 -14.51 -4.92
N GLY A 188 -12.08 -15.24 -4.25
CA GLY A 188 -13.51 -15.09 -4.49
C GLY A 188 -14.38 -15.73 -3.42
N TYR A 189 -15.67 -15.44 -3.51
CA TYR A 189 -16.68 -16.16 -2.77
C TYR A 189 -17.05 -17.47 -3.50
N GLY A 190 -17.01 -18.57 -2.77
CA GLY A 190 -17.36 -19.90 -3.27
C GLY A 190 -16.27 -20.61 -4.08
N GLY A 191 -15.15 -19.96 -4.36
CA GLY A 191 -13.97 -20.57 -4.96
C GLY A 191 -12.99 -19.57 -5.56
N ASN A 192 -11.71 -19.80 -5.28
CA ASN A 192 -10.58 -19.05 -5.84
C ASN A 192 -10.13 -19.66 -7.17
N VAL A 193 -9.33 -18.93 -7.95
CA VAL A 193 -8.81 -19.40 -9.24
C VAL A 193 -7.32 -19.07 -9.38
N LEU A 194 -6.51 -20.06 -9.75
CA LEU A 194 -5.13 -19.88 -10.19
C LEU A 194 -5.08 -19.99 -11.72
N TYR A 195 -4.70 -18.91 -12.36
CA TYR A 195 -4.47 -18.85 -13.79
C TYR A 195 -2.97 -18.88 -14.09
N ARG A 196 -2.49 -19.93 -14.74
CA ARG A 196 -1.15 -20.03 -15.26
C ARG A 196 -1.03 -19.26 -16.57
N ASN A 197 -0.04 -18.41 -16.71
CA ASN A 197 0.27 -17.72 -17.95
C ASN A 197 1.09 -18.62 -18.89
N LEU A 198 0.60 -18.84 -20.09
CA LEU A 198 1.25 -19.65 -21.13
C LEU A 198 2.13 -18.79 -22.06
N GLY A 199 2.35 -17.53 -21.70
CA GLY A 199 3.01 -16.51 -22.50
C GLY A 199 2.03 -15.70 -23.37
N ASN A 200 2.46 -14.47 -23.70
CA ASN A 200 1.68 -13.54 -24.54
C ASN A 200 0.24 -13.34 -24.05
N CYS A 201 0.05 -13.15 -22.76
CA CYS A 201 -1.26 -12.95 -22.12
C CYS A 201 -2.28 -14.06 -22.44
N LYS A 202 -1.85 -15.32 -22.48
CA LYS A 202 -2.71 -16.49 -22.59
C LYS A 202 -2.67 -17.28 -21.30
N PHE A 203 -3.83 -17.55 -20.73
CA PHE A 203 -3.95 -18.16 -19.42
C PHE A 203 -4.74 -19.46 -19.45
N GLU A 204 -4.38 -20.36 -18.54
CA GLU A 204 -5.07 -21.63 -18.27
C GLU A 204 -5.47 -21.69 -16.79
N ASP A 205 -6.72 -22.06 -16.48
CA ASP A 205 -7.17 -22.35 -15.11
C ASP A 205 -6.56 -23.68 -14.64
N VAL A 206 -5.57 -23.59 -13.74
CA VAL A 206 -4.86 -24.74 -13.16
C VAL A 206 -5.25 -25.01 -11.69
N THR A 207 -6.27 -24.33 -11.18
CA THR A 207 -6.67 -24.32 -9.76
C THR A 207 -6.80 -25.74 -9.15
N ASP A 208 -7.52 -26.63 -9.81
CA ASP A 208 -7.75 -27.99 -9.29
C ASP A 208 -6.48 -28.85 -9.39
N LYS A 209 -5.71 -28.69 -10.46
CA LYS A 209 -4.44 -29.38 -10.66
C LYS A 209 -3.40 -28.93 -9.63
N ALA A 210 -3.34 -27.65 -9.35
CA ALA A 210 -2.43 -27.06 -8.37
C ALA A 210 -2.84 -27.37 -6.92
N GLY A 211 -4.12 -27.70 -6.67
CA GLY A 211 -4.61 -28.01 -5.32
C GLY A 211 -4.87 -26.79 -4.43
N VAL A 212 -5.06 -25.60 -5.03
CA VAL A 212 -5.24 -24.32 -4.31
C VAL A 212 -6.68 -23.81 -4.30
N ARG A 213 -7.65 -24.69 -4.53
CA ARG A 213 -9.07 -24.32 -4.46
C ARG A 213 -9.52 -24.13 -3.02
N VAL A 214 -9.93 -22.93 -2.67
CA VAL A 214 -10.52 -22.57 -1.37
C VAL A 214 -11.97 -22.17 -1.59
N GLY A 215 -12.89 -22.79 -0.87
CA GLY A 215 -14.30 -22.38 -0.82
C GLY A 215 -14.54 -21.28 0.20
N GLY A 216 -15.81 -20.88 0.41
CA GLY A 216 -16.19 -19.85 1.38
C GLY A 216 -15.86 -18.44 0.92
N PHE A 217 -15.45 -17.55 1.81
CA PHE A 217 -15.24 -16.12 1.54
C PHE A 217 -13.77 -15.74 1.71
N SER A 218 -12.97 -15.95 0.69
CA SER A 218 -11.59 -15.47 0.63
C SER A 218 -11.54 -13.98 0.26
N THR A 219 -10.64 -13.25 0.88
CA THR A 219 -10.45 -11.80 0.73
C THR A 219 -9.21 -11.50 -0.11
N GLY A 220 -8.08 -11.12 0.49
CA GLY A 220 -6.83 -10.91 -0.22
C GLY A 220 -6.11 -12.21 -0.58
N ALA A 221 -4.96 -12.06 -1.19
CA ALA A 221 -3.94 -13.11 -1.33
C ALA A 221 -2.57 -12.46 -1.43
N SER A 222 -1.53 -13.20 -1.08
CA SER A 222 -0.14 -12.74 -1.24
C SER A 222 0.81 -13.91 -1.43
N TRP A 223 1.91 -13.65 -2.15
CA TRP A 223 2.93 -14.64 -2.44
C TRP A 223 4.24 -14.29 -1.73
N ALA A 224 4.91 -15.30 -1.18
CA ALA A 224 6.28 -15.20 -0.67
C ALA A 224 6.97 -16.56 -0.72
N ASP A 225 8.26 -16.58 -0.81
CA ASP A 225 9.13 -17.75 -0.62
C ASP A 225 9.48 -17.80 0.88
N TYR A 226 8.50 -18.25 1.73
CA TYR A 226 8.64 -18.13 3.18
C TYR A 226 9.64 -19.12 3.79
N ASP A 227 9.90 -20.25 3.12
CA ASP A 227 10.89 -21.23 3.56
C ASP A 227 12.20 -21.18 2.76
N ARG A 228 12.32 -20.20 1.84
CA ARG A 228 13.51 -19.87 1.04
C ARG A 228 13.99 -21.04 0.18
N ASP A 229 13.05 -21.86 -0.33
CA ASP A 229 13.37 -22.99 -1.20
C ASP A 229 13.44 -22.62 -2.70
N GLY A 230 13.17 -21.35 -3.05
CA GLY A 230 13.20 -20.81 -4.41
C GLY A 230 11.87 -20.90 -5.15
N HIS A 231 10.80 -21.30 -4.48
CA HIS A 231 9.44 -21.32 -5.00
C HIS A 231 8.54 -20.41 -4.16
N VAL A 232 7.69 -19.64 -4.80
CA VAL A 232 6.77 -18.77 -4.05
C VAL A 232 5.57 -19.56 -3.53
N ASP A 233 5.25 -19.34 -2.27
CA ASP A 233 4.14 -19.92 -1.54
C ASP A 233 2.96 -18.94 -1.50
N LEU A 234 1.76 -19.42 -1.24
CA LEU A 234 0.54 -18.64 -1.33
C LEU A 234 -0.17 -18.55 0.02
N PHE A 235 -0.34 -17.33 0.54
CA PHE A 235 -1.20 -17.06 1.69
C PHE A 235 -2.56 -16.49 1.23
N VAL A 236 -3.66 -16.98 1.85
CA VAL A 236 -5.04 -16.60 1.52
C VAL A 236 -5.82 -16.34 2.81
N PRO A 237 -6.01 -15.08 3.22
CA PRO A 237 -6.86 -14.74 4.35
C PRO A 237 -8.33 -14.93 4.00
N ARG A 238 -9.13 -15.23 5.03
CA ARG A 238 -10.56 -15.43 4.89
C ARG A 238 -11.35 -14.58 5.89
N TYR A 239 -12.56 -14.24 5.50
CA TYR A 239 -13.38 -13.30 6.25
C TYR A 239 -14.43 -14.02 7.12
N VAL A 240 -15.69 -13.95 6.73
CA VAL A 240 -16.81 -14.50 7.48
C VAL A 240 -17.47 -15.63 6.72
N TYR A 241 -18.00 -16.60 7.46
CA TYR A 241 -18.86 -17.61 6.87
C TYR A 241 -20.20 -17.00 6.43
N VAL A 242 -20.48 -17.10 5.15
CA VAL A 242 -21.73 -16.64 4.53
C VAL A 242 -22.36 -17.80 3.77
N ASP A 243 -23.58 -18.22 4.18
CA ASP A 243 -24.41 -19.09 3.34
C ASP A 243 -25.37 -18.23 2.52
N ILE A 244 -25.04 -18.03 1.25
CA ILE A 244 -25.79 -17.15 0.35
C ILE A 244 -27.26 -17.58 0.18
N ASN A 245 -27.60 -18.85 0.48
CA ASN A 245 -28.97 -19.36 0.38
C ASN A 245 -29.79 -19.12 1.64
N LYS A 246 -29.14 -18.68 2.74
CA LYS A 246 -29.77 -18.42 4.04
C LYS A 246 -29.62 -16.96 4.49
N LEU A 247 -29.27 -16.05 3.59
CA LEU A 247 -29.19 -14.64 3.93
C LEU A 247 -30.58 -14.12 4.33
N PRO A 248 -30.71 -13.49 5.51
CA PRO A 248 -31.97 -12.90 5.92
C PRO A 248 -32.29 -11.69 5.03
N GLU A 249 -33.53 -11.59 4.60
CA GLU A 249 -34.01 -10.33 4.00
C GLU A 249 -33.89 -9.20 5.03
N PHE A 250 -33.43 -8.03 4.59
CA PHE A 250 -33.29 -6.88 5.45
C PHE A 250 -34.65 -6.51 6.12
N GLY A 251 -34.64 -6.41 7.45
CA GLY A 251 -35.84 -6.11 8.24
C GLY A 251 -36.77 -7.29 8.52
N SER A 252 -36.40 -8.52 8.07
CA SER A 252 -37.23 -9.72 8.29
C SER A 252 -37.10 -10.32 9.70
N ASN A 253 -36.14 -9.87 10.50
CA ASN A 253 -35.96 -10.29 11.88
C ASN A 253 -35.56 -9.11 12.78
N ASP A 254 -35.68 -9.26 14.11
CA ASP A 254 -35.34 -8.23 15.11
C ASP A 254 -33.85 -7.91 15.23
N LYS A 255 -32.99 -8.54 14.43
CA LYS A 255 -31.52 -8.39 14.44
C LYS A 255 -31.01 -7.41 13.38
N THR A 256 -31.67 -6.27 13.25
CA THR A 256 -31.17 -5.19 12.37
C THR A 256 -30.08 -4.41 13.08
N CYS A 257 -28.87 -4.43 12.53
CA CYS A 257 -27.79 -3.57 13.01
C CYS A 257 -28.06 -2.11 12.69
N ARG A 258 -27.57 -1.22 13.53
CA ARG A 258 -27.74 0.22 13.36
C ARG A 258 -26.41 0.93 13.48
N PHE A 259 -26.13 1.80 12.51
CA PHE A 259 -25.01 2.72 12.57
C PHE A 259 -25.59 4.15 12.61
N ARG A 260 -25.22 4.95 13.61
CA ARG A 260 -25.78 6.31 13.86
C ARG A 260 -27.30 6.37 13.79
N GLY A 261 -27.95 5.34 14.32
CA GLY A 261 -29.43 5.23 14.36
C GLY A 261 -30.11 4.76 13.07
N ILE A 262 -29.34 4.61 11.97
CA ILE A 262 -29.87 4.12 10.70
C ILE A 262 -29.71 2.60 10.62
N PRO A 263 -30.71 1.86 10.15
CA PRO A 263 -30.60 0.43 9.90
C PRO A 263 -29.58 0.15 8.77
N VAL A 264 -28.57 -0.68 9.04
CA VAL A 264 -27.52 -1.05 8.12
C VAL A 264 -27.30 -2.57 8.13
N GLN A 265 -26.50 -3.08 7.21
CA GLN A 265 -25.97 -4.45 7.31
C GLN A 265 -25.17 -4.60 8.61
N CYS A 266 -25.19 -5.81 9.19
CA CYS A 266 -24.31 -6.10 10.30
C CYS A 266 -22.87 -6.25 9.78
N GLY A 267 -21.89 -5.71 10.52
CA GLY A 267 -20.46 -5.92 10.32
C GLY A 267 -20.06 -7.34 10.75
N PRO A 268 -18.77 -7.67 10.81
CA PRO A 268 -18.33 -9.04 11.07
C PRO A 268 -18.66 -9.50 12.49
N TRP A 269 -18.81 -8.59 13.45
CA TRP A 269 -19.12 -8.90 14.85
C TRP A 269 -20.30 -9.84 15.02
N GLY A 270 -20.02 -11.01 15.64
CA GLY A 270 -21.00 -12.04 15.90
C GLY A 270 -21.27 -12.97 14.71
N LEU A 271 -20.61 -12.79 13.60
CA LEU A 271 -20.51 -13.78 12.53
C LEU A 271 -19.37 -14.77 12.83
N ILE A 272 -19.36 -15.90 12.16
CA ILE A 272 -18.29 -16.89 12.28
C ILE A 272 -17.18 -16.52 11.32
N GLY A 273 -15.96 -16.29 11.83
CA GLY A 273 -14.77 -16.13 11.00
C GLY A 273 -14.36 -17.46 10.37
N GLU A 274 -13.74 -17.39 9.21
CA GLU A 274 -13.24 -18.57 8.48
C GLU A 274 -11.71 -18.64 8.59
N SER A 275 -11.15 -19.86 8.72
CA SER A 275 -9.70 -20.08 8.87
C SER A 275 -8.92 -19.71 7.61
N ASP A 276 -7.73 -19.14 7.77
CA ASP A 276 -6.81 -18.75 6.70
C ASP A 276 -6.06 -19.95 6.12
N PHE A 277 -5.48 -19.78 4.92
CA PHE A 277 -4.70 -20.81 4.24
C PHE A 277 -3.28 -20.34 3.91
N LEU A 278 -2.30 -21.20 4.19
CA LEU A 278 -0.96 -21.13 3.66
C LEU A 278 -0.69 -22.39 2.83
N PHE A 279 -0.49 -22.20 1.54
CA PHE A 279 -0.16 -23.24 0.58
C PHE A 279 1.32 -23.22 0.27
N ARG A 280 2.05 -24.27 0.67
CA ARG A 280 3.44 -24.44 0.31
C ARG A 280 3.57 -24.97 -1.12
N ASN A 281 4.37 -24.34 -1.94
CA ASN A 281 4.68 -24.76 -3.30
C ASN A 281 5.65 -25.95 -3.29
N ARG A 282 5.35 -27.01 -4.05
CA ARG A 282 6.21 -28.21 -4.15
C ARG A 282 7.23 -28.14 -5.29
N GLY A 283 7.21 -27.05 -6.08
CA GLY A 283 8.07 -26.90 -7.24
C GLY A 283 7.70 -27.76 -8.46
N ASP A 284 6.59 -28.50 -8.39
CA ASP A 284 6.09 -29.35 -9.49
C ASP A 284 4.75 -28.86 -10.08
N GLY A 285 4.37 -27.63 -9.73
CA GLY A 285 3.10 -27.00 -10.10
C GLY A 285 1.94 -27.40 -9.20
N THR A 286 2.20 -28.05 -8.06
CA THR A 286 1.21 -28.39 -7.03
C THR A 286 1.59 -27.80 -5.67
N PHE A 287 0.59 -27.64 -4.81
CA PHE A 287 0.76 -27.03 -3.49
C PHE A 287 0.29 -27.98 -2.39
N GLU A 288 0.78 -27.75 -1.19
CA GLU A 288 0.38 -28.43 0.04
C GLU A 288 -0.19 -27.42 1.03
N ASP A 289 -1.40 -27.67 1.55
CA ASP A 289 -1.93 -26.91 2.66
C ASP A 289 -1.12 -27.21 3.94
N VAL A 290 -0.37 -26.20 4.39
CA VAL A 290 0.46 -26.25 5.60
C VAL A 290 -0.04 -25.31 6.71
N SER A 291 -1.17 -24.64 6.52
CA SER A 291 -1.72 -23.58 7.38
C SER A 291 -1.63 -23.92 8.86
N LYS A 292 -2.20 -25.06 9.22
CA LYS A 292 -2.22 -25.54 10.61
C LYS A 292 -0.84 -25.94 11.13
N LYS A 293 -0.02 -26.56 10.28
CA LYS A 293 1.34 -26.98 10.64
C LYS A 293 2.23 -25.75 10.84
N ALA A 294 2.07 -24.76 9.99
CA ALA A 294 2.80 -23.49 10.06
C ALA A 294 2.32 -22.59 11.21
N GLY A 295 1.10 -22.80 11.72
CA GLY A 295 0.54 -22.00 12.82
C GLY A 295 -0.07 -20.67 12.37
N VAL A 296 -0.52 -20.59 11.11
CA VAL A 296 -1.11 -19.39 10.50
C VAL A 296 -2.53 -19.61 9.98
N ASP A 297 -3.24 -20.60 10.55
CA ASP A 297 -4.60 -20.99 10.17
C ASP A 297 -5.70 -20.15 10.85
N ASP A 298 -5.35 -19.01 11.40
CA ASP A 298 -6.24 -18.13 12.18
C ASP A 298 -6.96 -18.89 13.32
N PRO A 299 -6.25 -19.27 14.39
CA PRO A 299 -6.81 -20.07 15.46
C PRO A 299 -7.89 -19.33 16.28
N ASN A 300 -7.97 -18.03 16.17
CA ASN A 300 -8.95 -17.19 16.87
C ASN A 300 -10.18 -16.90 16.02
N HIS A 301 -10.18 -17.27 14.73
CA HIS A 301 -11.24 -16.98 13.76
C HIS A 301 -11.58 -15.49 13.68
N TYR A 302 -10.53 -14.65 13.52
CA TYR A 302 -10.67 -13.25 13.23
C TYR A 302 -11.11 -13.07 11.77
N TYR A 303 -11.24 -11.85 11.35
CA TYR A 303 -11.84 -11.54 10.06
C TYR A 303 -10.76 -11.02 9.10
N GLY A 304 -9.96 -11.94 8.55
CA GLY A 304 -8.81 -11.62 7.70
C GLY A 304 -9.20 -10.89 6.42
N MET A 305 -8.52 -9.75 6.15
CA MET A 305 -8.71 -8.96 4.94
C MET A 305 -7.54 -9.07 3.99
N GLN A 306 -6.36 -8.65 4.41
CA GLN A 306 -5.15 -8.65 3.59
C GLN A 306 -3.98 -9.21 4.39
N GLY A 307 -3.29 -10.20 3.83
CA GLY A 307 -1.97 -10.63 4.29
C GLY A 307 -0.89 -9.99 3.43
N ILE A 308 0.19 -9.52 4.05
CA ILE A 308 1.35 -8.95 3.38
C ILE A 308 2.64 -9.49 4.00
N TRP A 309 3.61 -9.82 3.15
CA TRP A 309 4.90 -10.36 3.57
C TRP A 309 5.98 -9.28 3.57
N ALA A 310 6.80 -9.26 4.62
CA ALA A 310 7.97 -8.38 4.73
C ALA A 310 8.93 -8.90 5.80
N ASP A 311 10.22 -8.61 5.66
CA ASP A 311 11.24 -8.86 6.69
C ASP A 311 11.26 -7.65 7.65
N TYR A 312 10.34 -7.64 8.66
CA TYR A 312 10.13 -6.49 9.53
C TYR A 312 11.23 -6.29 10.58
N ASP A 313 11.96 -7.35 10.93
CA ASP A 313 13.02 -7.32 11.95
C ASP A 313 14.44 -7.40 11.38
N ASN A 314 14.55 -7.45 10.04
CA ASN A 314 15.81 -7.49 9.29
C ASN A 314 16.64 -8.76 9.52
N ASP A 315 16.00 -9.91 9.78
CA ASP A 315 16.69 -11.19 9.96
C ASP A 315 16.92 -11.95 8.64
N GLY A 316 16.31 -11.46 7.54
CA GLY A 316 16.43 -11.98 6.19
C GLY A 316 15.40 -13.05 5.83
N TRP A 317 14.37 -13.26 6.65
CA TRP A 317 13.25 -14.15 6.39
C TRP A 317 11.95 -13.37 6.27
N PRO A 318 11.06 -13.74 5.36
CA PRO A 318 9.78 -13.05 5.26
C PRO A 318 8.86 -13.43 6.41
N ASP A 319 8.36 -12.39 7.10
CA ASP A 319 7.29 -12.47 8.11
C ASP A 319 5.95 -12.10 7.47
N LEU A 320 4.85 -12.43 8.16
CA LEU A 320 3.51 -12.21 7.63
C LEU A 320 2.69 -11.31 8.56
N TYR A 321 2.23 -10.17 8.05
CA TYR A 321 1.23 -9.34 8.72
C TYR A 321 -0.15 -9.60 8.12
N VAL A 322 -1.18 -9.79 8.97
CA VAL A 322 -2.58 -9.95 8.54
C VAL A 322 -3.44 -8.87 9.15
N ALA A 323 -4.00 -8.01 8.31
CA ALA A 323 -5.00 -7.03 8.71
C ALA A 323 -6.34 -7.72 8.94
N ASN A 324 -6.91 -7.59 10.14
CA ASN A 324 -8.17 -8.21 10.56
C ASN A 324 -9.24 -7.15 10.80
N ASP A 325 -10.37 -7.24 10.12
CA ASP A 325 -11.52 -6.35 10.35
C ASP A 325 -12.13 -6.62 11.73
N SER A 326 -12.10 -5.61 12.62
CA SER A 326 -12.72 -5.71 13.95
C SER A 326 -12.14 -6.82 14.86
N GLY A 327 -10.87 -7.12 14.69
CA GLY A 327 -10.09 -8.04 15.52
C GLY A 327 -8.63 -7.56 15.64
N PRO A 328 -7.84 -8.12 16.58
CA PRO A 328 -6.41 -7.86 16.62
C PRO A 328 -5.76 -8.28 15.31
N ASN A 329 -4.85 -7.45 14.77
CA ASN A 329 -4.06 -7.84 13.62
C ASN A 329 -3.02 -8.88 14.04
N TYR A 330 -2.70 -9.83 13.13
CA TYR A 330 -1.60 -10.75 13.35
C TYR A 330 -0.29 -10.18 12.81
N LEU A 331 0.80 -10.40 13.54
CA LEU A 331 2.17 -10.34 13.04
C LEU A 331 2.83 -11.69 13.33
N TYR A 332 2.88 -12.52 12.33
CA TYR A 332 3.48 -13.85 12.39
C TYR A 332 4.97 -13.77 12.08
N HIS A 333 5.81 -13.90 13.12
CA HIS A 333 7.26 -13.98 13.00
C HIS A 333 7.69 -15.36 12.51
N ASN A 334 8.52 -15.41 11.47
CA ASN A 334 9.03 -16.62 10.87
C ASN A 334 10.13 -17.24 11.73
N LYS A 335 9.95 -18.50 12.18
CA LYS A 335 10.92 -19.19 13.04
C LYS A 335 12.01 -19.96 12.27
N HIS A 336 12.11 -19.78 10.97
CA HIS A 336 13.09 -20.40 10.07
C HIS A 336 13.01 -21.94 10.01
N ASP A 337 11.94 -22.54 10.51
CA ASP A 337 11.71 -24.00 10.53
C ASP A 337 10.41 -24.39 9.79
N GLY A 338 9.83 -23.44 9.04
CA GLY A 338 8.56 -23.60 8.35
C GLY A 338 7.34 -23.35 9.25
N THR A 339 7.55 -22.79 10.44
CA THR A 339 6.49 -22.41 11.39
C THR A 339 6.61 -20.95 11.80
N PHE A 340 5.52 -20.40 12.30
CA PHE A 340 5.43 -18.99 12.70
C PHE A 340 4.99 -18.87 14.17
N GLU A 341 5.26 -17.71 14.76
CA GLU A 341 4.76 -17.29 16.06
C GLU A 341 4.03 -15.95 15.93
N ASP A 342 2.78 -15.88 16.42
CA ASP A 342 2.08 -14.59 16.47
C ASP A 342 2.68 -13.72 17.57
N VAL A 343 3.33 -12.65 17.15
CA VAL A 343 3.93 -11.63 18.03
C VAL A 343 3.17 -10.30 17.99
N GLY A 344 2.04 -10.22 17.29
CA GLY A 344 1.30 -8.98 17.04
C GLY A 344 0.97 -8.19 18.30
N LEU A 345 0.42 -8.84 19.32
CA LEU A 345 0.11 -8.20 20.61
C LEU A 345 1.38 -7.82 21.38
N LEU A 346 2.39 -8.68 21.38
CA LEU A 346 3.64 -8.43 22.11
C LEU A 346 4.48 -7.34 21.47
N SER A 347 4.49 -7.28 20.16
CA SER A 347 5.22 -6.27 19.40
C SER A 347 4.53 -4.90 19.36
N GLY A 348 3.24 -4.83 19.72
CA GLY A 348 2.46 -3.58 19.65
C GLY A 348 1.87 -3.28 18.26
N ALA A 349 1.90 -4.22 17.30
CA ALA A 349 1.39 -4.04 15.93
C ALA A 349 -0.07 -4.52 15.74
N ALA A 350 -0.71 -5.05 16.80
CA ALA A 350 -2.04 -5.68 16.71
C ALA A 350 -3.21 -4.75 16.97
N LEU A 351 -3.01 -3.68 17.76
CA LEU A 351 -4.06 -2.82 18.29
C LEU A 351 -3.67 -1.34 18.16
N SER A 352 -4.67 -0.44 18.20
CA SER A 352 -4.42 1.00 18.28
C SER A 352 -3.71 1.40 19.57
N ALA A 353 -3.21 2.66 19.65
CA ALA A 353 -2.50 3.18 20.82
C ALA A 353 -3.31 3.12 22.14
N ASP A 354 -4.64 3.12 22.06
CA ASP A 354 -5.53 2.98 23.22
C ASP A 354 -5.97 1.52 23.48
N GLY A 355 -5.31 0.56 22.83
CA GLY A 355 -5.49 -0.88 23.04
C GLY A 355 -6.81 -1.43 22.48
N ARG A 356 -7.34 -0.82 21.42
CA ARG A 356 -8.59 -1.27 20.76
C ARG A 356 -8.32 -2.00 19.47
N GLU A 357 -9.15 -2.97 19.19
CA GLU A 357 -9.33 -3.56 17.88
C GLU A 357 -9.87 -2.52 16.90
N GLN A 358 -9.47 -2.59 15.64
CA GLN A 358 -9.91 -1.69 14.57
C GLN A 358 -10.39 -2.47 13.36
N GLY A 359 -11.16 -1.83 12.49
CA GLY A 359 -11.60 -2.42 11.22
C GLY A 359 -10.50 -2.37 10.18
N SER A 360 -9.41 -3.10 10.41
CA SER A 360 -8.23 -3.09 9.56
C SER A 360 -8.49 -3.72 8.19
N MET A 361 -8.15 -3.02 7.11
CA MET A 361 -8.48 -3.41 5.74
C MET A 361 -7.27 -3.43 4.82
N GLY A 362 -6.82 -2.28 4.32
CA GLY A 362 -5.62 -2.17 3.50
C GLY A 362 -4.37 -2.02 4.35
N VAL A 363 -3.25 -2.54 3.85
CA VAL A 363 -1.96 -2.49 4.57
C VAL A 363 -0.80 -2.33 3.60
N ASP A 364 0.23 -1.59 4.02
CA ASP A 364 1.52 -1.52 3.34
C ASP A 364 2.67 -1.35 4.34
N PHE A 365 3.87 -1.74 3.92
CA PHE A 365 5.13 -1.60 4.63
C PHE A 365 6.06 -0.61 3.94
N GLY A 366 6.76 0.23 4.70
CA GLY A 366 7.78 1.13 4.18
C GLY A 366 8.60 1.78 5.28
N ASP A 367 9.82 2.15 4.98
CA ASP A 367 10.71 2.90 5.88
C ASP A 367 10.41 4.40 5.73
N ILE A 368 9.59 4.96 6.62
CA ILE A 368 9.11 6.35 6.50
C ILE A 368 10.09 7.40 7.03
N ASP A 369 11.10 6.99 7.79
CA ASP A 369 12.04 7.92 8.44
C ASP A 369 13.52 7.60 8.18
N HIS A 370 13.79 6.64 7.25
CA HIS A 370 15.12 6.20 6.82
C HIS A 370 15.98 5.65 7.96
N ASP A 371 15.36 4.98 8.92
CA ASP A 371 16.08 4.35 10.02
C ASP A 371 16.49 2.90 9.73
N GLY A 372 16.13 2.40 8.53
CA GLY A 372 16.47 1.07 8.04
C GLY A 372 15.52 -0.03 8.54
N ARG A 373 14.34 0.31 9.03
CA ARG A 373 13.29 -0.61 9.47
C ARG A 373 11.97 -0.33 8.74
N LEU A 374 11.20 -1.37 8.51
CA LEU A 374 9.89 -1.24 7.87
C LEU A 374 8.83 -0.87 8.92
N ASP A 375 8.15 0.25 8.69
CA ASP A 375 6.96 0.69 9.40
C ASP A 375 5.72 0.10 8.74
N ILE A 376 4.57 0.09 9.44
CA ILE A 376 3.32 -0.48 8.94
C ILE A 376 2.27 0.63 8.88
N PHE A 377 1.61 0.77 7.74
CA PHE A 377 0.43 1.62 7.60
C PHE A 377 -0.81 0.78 7.31
N VAL A 378 -1.89 0.97 8.11
CA VAL A 378 -3.14 0.20 8.04
C VAL A 378 -4.32 1.16 7.93
N THR A 379 -5.21 0.91 6.97
CA THR A 379 -6.46 1.67 6.84
C THR A 379 -7.58 1.05 7.66
N ASN A 380 -8.45 1.90 8.23
CA ASN A 380 -9.45 1.48 9.20
C ASN A 380 -10.86 1.98 8.87
N PHE A 381 -11.83 1.54 9.68
CA PHE A 381 -13.22 1.93 9.55
C PHE A 381 -13.47 3.35 10.10
N THR A 382 -14.62 3.94 9.76
CA THR A 382 -15.02 5.27 10.25
C THR A 382 -15.12 5.31 11.78
N GLU A 383 -14.75 6.44 12.38
CA GLU A 383 -14.60 6.65 13.83
C GLU A 383 -13.38 5.92 14.44
N GLU A 384 -12.52 5.41 13.56
CA GLU A 384 -11.20 4.83 13.86
C GLU A 384 -10.18 5.49 12.93
N PRO A 385 -9.09 6.07 13.45
CA PRO A 385 -8.07 6.64 12.55
C PRO A 385 -7.35 5.53 11.80
N ASP A 386 -6.89 5.80 10.59
CA ASP A 386 -5.89 4.93 9.96
C ASP A 386 -4.64 4.91 10.85
N THR A 387 -3.99 3.75 10.92
CA THR A 387 -2.92 3.53 11.90
C THR A 387 -1.56 3.43 11.24
N LEU A 388 -0.62 4.26 11.74
CA LEU A 388 0.79 4.21 11.40
C LEU A 388 1.59 3.67 12.58
N TYR A 389 2.06 2.44 12.47
CA TYR A 389 2.91 1.78 13.45
C TYR A 389 4.38 2.03 13.10
N TRP A 390 5.05 2.84 13.90
CA TRP A 390 6.48 3.09 13.79
C TRP A 390 7.29 1.96 14.43
N ASN A 391 8.21 1.38 13.68
CA ASN A 391 9.04 0.26 14.09
C ASN A 391 10.28 0.74 14.87
N GLN A 392 10.37 0.37 16.13
CA GLN A 392 11.49 0.73 17.02
C GLN A 392 12.47 -0.46 17.24
N GLY A 393 12.47 -1.42 16.32
CA GLY A 393 13.30 -2.62 16.42
C GLY A 393 12.94 -3.45 17.65
N ALA A 394 13.91 -3.74 18.52
CA ALA A 394 13.71 -4.55 19.72
C ALA A 394 12.66 -3.99 20.73
N LEU A 395 12.22 -2.76 20.57
CA LEU A 395 11.16 -2.17 21.39
C LEU A 395 9.75 -2.41 20.80
N GLY A 396 9.66 -3.03 19.62
CA GLY A 396 8.42 -3.29 18.91
C GLY A 396 7.88 -2.06 18.17
N PHE A 397 6.57 -2.03 17.96
CA PHE A 397 5.88 -0.98 17.21
C PHE A 397 5.15 0.00 18.15
N THR A 398 5.07 1.24 17.73
CA THR A 398 4.26 2.26 18.40
C THR A 398 3.33 2.92 17.40
N ASP A 399 2.02 2.94 17.69
CA ASP A 399 1.06 3.73 16.92
C ASP A 399 1.34 5.22 17.12
N ILE A 400 1.78 5.88 16.04
CA ILE A 400 2.09 7.32 16.00
C ILE A 400 1.08 8.15 15.22
N SER A 401 -0.07 7.59 14.84
CA SER A 401 -1.05 8.17 13.90
C SER A 401 -1.46 9.61 14.26
N TRP A 402 -1.69 9.88 15.54
CA TRP A 402 -2.00 11.22 16.04
C TRP A 402 -0.81 12.17 15.95
N ASN A 403 0.37 11.70 16.34
CA ASN A 403 1.60 12.49 16.28
C ASN A 403 2.01 12.75 14.82
N ALA A 404 1.80 11.77 13.95
CA ALA A 404 2.03 11.84 12.52
C ALA A 404 1.04 12.75 11.77
N ARG A 405 -0.02 13.23 12.43
CA ARG A 405 -1.07 14.12 11.89
C ARG A 405 -1.97 13.48 10.83
N ILE A 406 -1.98 12.15 10.74
CA ILE A 406 -2.86 11.42 9.80
C ILE A 406 -4.19 11.03 10.44
N ALA A 407 -4.25 10.88 11.78
CA ALA A 407 -5.42 10.40 12.47
C ALA A 407 -6.67 11.30 12.32
N GLN A 408 -6.51 12.62 12.40
CA GLN A 408 -7.65 13.54 12.32
C GLN A 408 -8.33 13.54 10.95
N PRO A 409 -7.62 13.62 9.80
CA PRO A 409 -8.24 13.57 8.48
C PRO A 409 -8.87 12.22 8.15
N THR A 410 -8.32 11.12 8.62
CA THR A 410 -8.79 9.75 8.33
C THR A 410 -9.95 9.33 9.21
N TYR A 411 -10.02 9.79 10.47
CA TYR A 411 -11.02 9.42 11.48
C TYR A 411 -12.49 9.39 10.99
N PRO A 412 -12.99 10.35 10.20
CA PRO A 412 -14.38 10.32 9.73
C PRO A 412 -14.61 9.40 8.52
N LEU A 413 -13.56 8.91 7.87
CA LEU A 413 -13.65 8.19 6.60
C LEU A 413 -13.59 6.67 6.83
N VAL A 414 -13.77 5.91 5.76
CA VAL A 414 -13.53 4.45 5.73
C VAL A 414 -12.41 4.23 4.72
N GLY A 415 -11.23 3.91 5.22
CA GLY A 415 -10.04 3.66 4.43
C GLY A 415 -10.03 2.23 3.86
N TRP A 416 -9.48 2.06 2.66
CA TRP A 416 -9.35 0.78 1.96
C TRP A 416 -7.96 0.65 1.35
N GLY A 417 -7.87 0.76 0.02
CA GLY A 417 -6.59 0.68 -0.68
C GLY A 417 -5.63 1.79 -0.27
N THR A 418 -4.36 1.45 -0.08
CA THR A 418 -3.32 2.36 0.39
C THR A 418 -1.95 1.96 -0.13
N ALA A 419 -1.00 2.88 -0.11
CA ALA A 419 0.44 2.61 -0.23
C ALA A 419 1.28 3.67 0.48
N LEU A 420 2.46 3.23 0.87
CA LEU A 420 3.62 4.04 1.20
C LEU A 420 4.47 4.17 -0.07
N PHE A 421 4.49 5.34 -0.72
CA PHE A 421 5.15 5.56 -2.01
C PHE A 421 5.69 6.99 -2.12
N ASP A 422 6.69 7.20 -2.93
CA ASP A 422 7.27 8.53 -3.16
C ASP A 422 6.56 9.21 -4.35
N MET A 423 5.66 10.16 -4.06
CA MET A 423 4.81 10.79 -5.09
C MET A 423 5.52 11.86 -5.91
N ASP A 424 6.60 12.45 -5.41
CA ASP A 424 7.30 13.57 -6.05
C ASP A 424 8.80 13.34 -6.27
N ASN A 425 9.23 12.08 -6.08
CA ASN A 425 10.59 11.58 -6.26
C ASN A 425 11.62 12.27 -5.34
N ASP A 426 11.19 12.74 -4.16
CA ASP A 426 12.06 13.42 -3.21
C ASP A 426 12.84 12.45 -2.29
N GLY A 427 12.58 11.16 -2.43
CA GLY A 427 13.20 10.05 -1.70
C GLY A 427 12.50 9.71 -0.40
N TRP A 428 11.35 10.31 -0.07
CA TRP A 428 10.60 10.07 1.15
C TRP A 428 9.22 9.49 0.83
N LEU A 429 8.84 8.46 1.58
CA LEU A 429 7.56 7.79 1.36
C LEU A 429 6.40 8.64 1.87
N ASP A 430 5.44 8.87 0.99
CA ASP A 430 4.17 9.55 1.22
C ASP A 430 3.05 8.53 1.41
N ILE A 431 1.86 8.96 1.83
CA ILE A 431 0.72 8.06 2.06
C ILE A 431 -0.44 8.43 1.13
N PHE A 432 -0.99 7.43 0.46
CA PHE A 432 -2.24 7.55 -0.30
C PHE A 432 -3.31 6.67 0.34
N VAL A 433 -4.55 7.17 0.46
CA VAL A 433 -5.70 6.40 0.97
C VAL A 433 -6.90 6.53 0.04
N ALA A 434 -7.39 5.39 -0.43
CA ALA A 434 -8.66 5.27 -1.14
C ALA A 434 -9.79 5.08 -0.13
N ASN A 435 -10.79 5.96 -0.16
CA ASN A 435 -11.89 5.95 0.81
C ASN A 435 -13.25 5.65 0.16
N GLY A 436 -14.16 5.05 0.93
CA GLY A 436 -15.53 4.79 0.51
C GLY A 436 -16.34 4.09 1.59
N HIS A 437 -17.49 4.63 1.96
CA HIS A 437 -18.31 3.99 3.01
C HIS A 437 -18.92 2.67 2.51
N VAL A 438 -19.22 1.75 3.44
CA VAL A 438 -19.90 0.48 3.13
C VAL A 438 -21.43 0.62 3.10
N TYR A 439 -21.96 1.69 3.69
CA TYR A 439 -23.40 1.91 3.84
C TYR A 439 -23.90 3.06 2.95
N PRO A 440 -24.57 2.78 1.80
CA PRO A 440 -25.18 3.84 0.96
C PRO A 440 -26.20 4.69 1.74
N GLN A 441 -26.76 4.13 2.82
CA GLN A 441 -27.73 4.80 3.69
C GLN A 441 -27.15 6.00 4.44
N MET A 442 -25.82 6.14 4.46
CA MET A 442 -25.17 7.31 5.06
C MET A 442 -25.52 8.62 4.36
N ASP A 443 -25.85 8.59 3.08
CA ASP A 443 -26.34 9.77 2.35
C ASP A 443 -27.69 10.30 2.90
N LEU A 444 -28.41 9.52 3.73
CA LEU A 444 -29.63 9.93 4.42
C LEU A 444 -29.35 10.65 5.76
N VAL A 445 -28.10 10.62 6.25
CA VAL A 445 -27.71 11.23 7.54
C VAL A 445 -27.35 12.69 7.31
N LYS A 446 -28.17 13.60 7.81
CA LYS A 446 -27.82 15.05 7.74
C LYS A 446 -26.55 15.33 8.53
N GLY A 447 -25.53 15.90 7.86
CA GLY A 447 -24.24 16.21 8.48
C GLY A 447 -23.38 14.98 8.78
N GLY A 448 -23.74 13.80 8.26
CA GLY A 448 -22.94 12.59 8.30
C GLY A 448 -21.87 12.56 7.20
N VAL A 449 -20.98 11.59 7.30
CA VAL A 449 -19.99 11.32 6.26
C VAL A 449 -20.69 10.57 5.11
N PRO A 450 -20.56 11.02 3.85
CA PRO A 450 -21.30 10.44 2.74
C PRO A 450 -20.81 9.05 2.37
N TYR A 451 -21.62 8.31 1.59
CA TYR A 451 -21.23 7.01 1.02
C TYR A 451 -20.05 7.14 0.08
N ARG A 452 -20.09 8.13 -0.82
CA ARG A 452 -18.97 8.47 -1.70
C ARG A 452 -18.03 9.41 -0.98
N GLN A 453 -16.77 8.98 -0.80
CA GLN A 453 -15.79 9.67 0.02
C GLN A 453 -14.64 10.23 -0.82
N PRO A 454 -13.95 11.29 -0.36
CA PRO A 454 -12.74 11.79 -1.01
C PRO A 454 -11.57 10.81 -0.85
N LEU A 455 -10.60 10.91 -1.74
CA LEU A 455 -9.26 10.35 -1.54
C LEU A 455 -8.49 11.19 -0.52
N LEU A 456 -7.44 10.63 0.08
CA LEU A 456 -6.47 11.37 0.86
C LEU A 456 -5.05 11.14 0.32
N LEU A 457 -4.25 12.19 0.36
CA LEU A 457 -2.83 12.18 -0.01
C LEU A 457 -2.06 12.98 1.03
N PHE A 458 -1.11 12.32 1.67
CA PHE A 458 -0.29 12.91 2.72
C PHE A 458 1.17 12.92 2.30
N ARG A 459 1.80 14.10 2.35
CA ARG A 459 3.22 14.29 2.10
C ARG A 459 4.02 14.10 3.38
N ASN A 460 5.11 13.36 3.32
CA ASN A 460 6.06 13.18 4.41
C ASN A 460 6.84 14.47 4.69
N ASN A 461 6.85 14.92 5.94
CA ASN A 461 7.62 16.10 6.37
C ASN A 461 9.06 15.76 6.79
N ARG A 462 9.49 14.50 6.68
CA ARG A 462 10.84 14.01 7.04
C ARG A 462 11.13 14.04 8.54
N ASP A 463 10.10 14.11 9.36
CA ASP A 463 10.16 14.14 10.82
C ASP A 463 9.11 13.23 11.46
N ARG A 464 8.63 12.22 10.71
CA ARG A 464 7.53 11.30 11.07
C ARG A 464 6.18 12.00 11.20
N THR A 465 6.04 13.21 10.68
CA THR A 465 4.75 13.88 10.49
C THR A 465 4.43 14.01 9.02
N PHE A 466 3.15 14.16 8.72
CA PHE A 466 2.66 14.28 7.35
C PHE A 466 1.81 15.54 7.19
N GLU A 467 1.77 16.05 5.97
CA GLU A 467 0.93 17.17 5.54
C GLU A 467 -0.16 16.66 4.59
N ASP A 468 -1.43 16.93 4.88
CA ASP A 468 -2.52 16.65 3.95
C ASP A 468 -2.43 17.59 2.75
N VAL A 469 -2.01 17.05 1.60
CA VAL A 469 -1.86 17.77 0.32
C VAL A 469 -2.96 17.44 -0.68
N THR A 470 -4.01 16.75 -0.26
CA THR A 470 -5.14 16.34 -1.10
C THR A 470 -5.74 17.51 -1.88
N ALA A 471 -5.91 18.65 -1.21
CA ALA A 471 -6.55 19.82 -1.79
C ALA A 471 -5.78 20.44 -2.98
N ILE A 472 -4.46 20.30 -2.98
CA ILE A 472 -3.58 20.89 -4.00
C ILE A 472 -3.13 19.89 -5.07
N SER A 473 -3.40 18.59 -4.88
CA SER A 473 -2.95 17.50 -5.75
C SER A 473 -3.81 17.28 -7.00
N GLY A 474 -4.94 17.97 -7.12
CA GLY A 474 -5.92 17.71 -8.17
C GLY A 474 -6.95 16.63 -7.81
N LEU A 475 -6.74 15.83 -6.75
CA LEU A 475 -7.64 14.74 -6.33
C LEU A 475 -9.03 15.24 -5.93
N ASN A 476 -9.15 16.46 -5.41
CA ASN A 476 -10.43 17.07 -5.08
C ASN A 476 -11.29 17.42 -6.31
N ASN A 477 -10.71 17.41 -7.52
CA ASN A 477 -11.45 17.61 -8.76
C ASN A 477 -12.12 16.33 -9.26
N LEU A 478 -11.74 15.19 -8.69
CA LEU A 478 -12.34 13.90 -9.02
C LEU A 478 -13.75 13.81 -8.47
N ARG A 479 -14.62 13.16 -9.21
CA ARG A 479 -15.96 12.80 -8.70
C ARG A 479 -15.80 11.89 -7.48
N PRO A 480 -16.44 12.20 -6.35
CA PRO A 480 -16.45 11.29 -5.20
C PRO A 480 -17.06 9.93 -5.59
N ALA A 481 -16.41 8.84 -5.15
CA ALA A 481 -16.85 7.47 -5.37
C ALA A 481 -16.75 6.67 -4.07
N SER A 482 -17.40 5.50 -3.99
CA SER A 482 -17.12 4.53 -2.93
C SER A 482 -16.04 3.59 -3.45
N ARG A 483 -14.81 3.78 -2.98
CA ARG A 483 -13.63 3.06 -3.48
C ARG A 483 -13.31 1.85 -2.62
N ARG A 484 -12.51 0.93 -3.19
CA ARG A 484 -11.99 -0.25 -2.51
C ARG A 484 -10.50 -0.38 -2.79
N GLY A 485 -10.10 -1.34 -3.60
CA GLY A 485 -8.70 -1.58 -3.94
C GLY A 485 -8.01 -0.39 -4.62
N ALA A 486 -6.72 -0.30 -4.38
CA ALA A 486 -5.81 0.58 -5.09
C ALA A 486 -4.54 -0.18 -5.44
N ALA A 487 -3.98 0.06 -6.63
CA ALA A 487 -2.68 -0.45 -7.05
C ALA A 487 -1.80 0.69 -7.53
N PHE A 488 -0.51 0.55 -7.29
CA PHE A 488 0.51 1.58 -7.50
C PHE A 488 1.60 1.05 -8.44
N GLY A 489 1.99 1.84 -9.44
CA GLY A 489 3.00 1.47 -10.41
C GLY A 489 3.23 2.55 -11.45
N ASP A 490 4.39 2.54 -12.10
CA ASP A 490 4.71 3.45 -13.20
C ASP A 490 4.15 2.87 -14.51
N VAL A 491 2.92 3.25 -14.85
CA VAL A 491 2.14 2.67 -15.97
C VAL A 491 2.66 3.14 -17.32
N ASN A 492 3.20 4.37 -17.36
CA ASN A 492 3.66 5.00 -18.59
C ASN A 492 5.19 5.02 -18.74
N ASN A 493 5.91 4.42 -17.78
CA ASN A 493 7.37 4.34 -17.71
C ASN A 493 8.05 5.73 -17.69
N ASP A 494 7.43 6.75 -17.04
CA ASP A 494 7.98 8.10 -16.92
C ASP A 494 8.77 8.35 -15.62
N GLY A 495 8.88 7.33 -14.76
CA GLY A 495 9.61 7.37 -13.49
C GLY A 495 8.79 7.93 -12.33
N LYS A 496 7.46 8.02 -12.46
CA LYS A 496 6.55 8.44 -11.40
C LYS A 496 5.50 7.37 -11.15
N ILE A 497 5.13 7.22 -9.89
CA ILE A 497 4.13 6.23 -9.51
C ILE A 497 2.72 6.76 -9.78
N ASP A 498 1.96 6.03 -10.57
CA ASP A 498 0.56 6.22 -10.91
C ASP A 498 -0.34 5.38 -10.01
N VAL A 499 -1.64 5.65 -10.00
CA VAL A 499 -2.61 4.98 -9.12
C VAL A 499 -3.81 4.45 -9.91
N LEU A 500 -4.08 3.16 -9.75
CA LEU A 500 -5.29 2.51 -10.25
C LEU A 500 -6.25 2.27 -9.07
N LEU A 501 -7.50 2.67 -9.21
CA LEU A 501 -8.53 2.55 -8.16
C LEU A 501 -9.72 1.75 -8.65
N LEU A 502 -10.29 0.94 -7.78
CA LEU A 502 -11.59 0.35 -8.02
C LEU A 502 -12.71 1.16 -7.38
N ASN A 503 -13.78 1.40 -8.12
CA ASN A 503 -14.98 2.10 -7.69
C ASN A 503 -16.17 1.14 -7.65
N VAL A 504 -16.88 1.06 -6.53
CA VAL A 504 -18.06 0.20 -6.40
C VAL A 504 -19.20 0.73 -7.27
N GLY A 505 -19.69 -0.11 -8.19
CA GLY A 505 -20.78 0.22 -9.12
C GLY A 505 -20.38 1.14 -10.28
N GLU A 506 -19.10 1.44 -10.45
CA GLU A 506 -18.59 2.35 -11.48
C GLU A 506 -17.33 1.73 -12.15
N PRO A 507 -16.90 2.22 -13.35
CA PRO A 507 -15.60 1.83 -13.91
C PRO A 507 -14.44 2.14 -12.96
N PRO A 508 -13.28 1.46 -13.10
CA PRO A 508 -12.08 1.81 -12.33
C PRO A 508 -11.64 3.25 -12.63
N THR A 509 -10.75 3.80 -11.84
CA THR A 509 -10.12 5.10 -12.11
C THR A 509 -8.62 4.91 -12.26
N LEU A 510 -8.05 5.38 -13.37
CA LEU A 510 -6.60 5.44 -13.59
C LEU A 510 -6.13 6.88 -13.46
N LEU A 511 -5.32 7.13 -12.44
CA LEU A 511 -4.71 8.43 -12.14
C LEU A 511 -3.25 8.42 -12.56
N ILE A 512 -2.88 9.29 -13.47
CA ILE A 512 -1.49 9.48 -13.87
C ILE A 512 -0.87 10.62 -13.06
N ASN A 513 0.29 10.35 -12.50
CA ASN A 513 1.07 11.32 -11.75
C ASN A 513 1.75 12.32 -12.69
N ARG A 514 1.25 13.54 -12.70
CA ARG A 514 1.76 14.67 -13.49
C ARG A 514 2.54 15.67 -12.64
N THR A 515 3.04 15.25 -11.49
CA THR A 515 3.85 16.10 -10.62
C THR A 515 5.08 16.62 -11.38
N GLU A 516 5.20 17.93 -11.48
CA GLU A 516 6.38 18.56 -12.08
C GLU A 516 7.45 18.72 -11.00
N SER A 517 8.58 18.07 -11.20
CA SER A 517 9.71 18.07 -10.29
C SER A 517 11.02 18.01 -11.07
N SER A 518 12.07 18.61 -10.50
CA SER A 518 13.46 18.39 -10.94
C SER A 518 14.12 17.21 -10.23
N ASN A 519 13.37 16.47 -9.42
CA ASN A 519 13.85 15.28 -8.76
C ASN A 519 14.00 14.13 -9.75
N HIS A 520 14.95 13.27 -9.49
CA HIS A 520 15.28 12.08 -10.26
C HIS A 520 14.72 10.83 -9.60
N ALA A 521 14.61 9.75 -10.36
CA ALA A 521 14.15 8.47 -9.84
C ALA A 521 14.86 7.30 -10.53
N VAL A 522 14.60 6.10 -10.05
CA VAL A 522 15.03 4.84 -10.67
C VAL A 522 13.99 3.76 -10.43
N LEU A 523 13.82 2.87 -11.40
CA LEU A 523 13.06 1.64 -11.23
C LEU A 523 13.97 0.42 -11.43
N PHE A 524 13.73 -0.63 -10.63
CA PHE A 524 14.41 -1.90 -10.73
C PHE A 524 13.44 -3.04 -10.98
N ARG A 525 13.63 -3.79 -12.07
CA ARG A 525 13.06 -5.12 -12.28
C ARG A 525 14.11 -6.14 -11.87
N LEU A 526 13.82 -6.95 -10.87
CA LEU A 526 14.66 -8.05 -10.44
C LEU A 526 14.20 -9.38 -11.05
N VAL A 527 15.13 -10.25 -11.38
CA VAL A 527 14.84 -11.59 -11.93
C VAL A 527 15.72 -12.61 -11.23
N GLY A 528 15.10 -13.53 -10.51
CA GLY A 528 15.79 -14.62 -9.82
C GLY A 528 16.32 -15.69 -10.77
N THR A 529 17.36 -16.38 -10.36
CA THR A 529 17.91 -17.57 -11.04
C THR A 529 18.09 -18.75 -10.09
N LYS A 530 18.42 -18.47 -8.82
CA LYS A 530 18.37 -19.40 -7.69
C LYS A 530 17.24 -19.07 -6.73
N SER A 531 16.96 -17.79 -6.58
CA SER A 531 15.74 -17.28 -5.98
C SER A 531 14.56 -17.55 -6.91
N ASN A 532 13.33 -17.44 -6.39
CA ASN A 532 12.15 -17.46 -7.23
C ASN A 532 12.27 -16.44 -8.38
N LYS A 533 11.69 -16.77 -9.53
CA LYS A 533 11.89 -16.03 -10.77
C LYS A 533 11.38 -14.59 -10.70
N ALA A 534 10.28 -14.35 -9.99
CA ALA A 534 9.72 -13.02 -9.77
C ALA A 534 10.55 -12.19 -8.78
N ALA A 535 11.56 -12.79 -8.14
CA ALA A 535 12.42 -12.18 -7.12
C ALA A 535 11.66 -11.66 -5.89
N ILE A 536 10.47 -12.20 -5.59
CA ILE A 536 9.68 -11.84 -4.41
C ILE A 536 10.50 -12.14 -3.16
N GLY A 537 10.58 -11.17 -2.23
CA GLY A 537 11.45 -11.18 -1.05
C GLY A 537 12.87 -10.64 -1.30
N ALA A 538 13.23 -10.27 -2.54
CA ALA A 538 14.50 -9.59 -2.79
C ALA A 538 14.43 -8.14 -2.31
N ARG A 539 15.48 -7.69 -1.61
CA ARG A 539 15.64 -6.33 -1.08
C ARG A 539 16.67 -5.55 -1.89
N ILE A 540 16.35 -4.33 -2.26
CA ILE A 540 17.30 -3.36 -2.81
C ILE A 540 17.56 -2.26 -1.79
N THR A 541 18.83 -1.95 -1.55
CA THR A 541 19.27 -0.75 -0.84
C THR A 541 19.95 0.19 -1.82
N VAL A 542 19.46 1.44 -1.90
CA VAL A 542 19.98 2.50 -2.77
C VAL A 542 20.64 3.57 -1.93
N THR A 543 21.88 3.96 -2.30
CA THR A 543 22.57 5.13 -1.73
C THR A 543 22.78 6.19 -2.81
N ALA A 544 22.21 7.38 -2.61
CA ALA A 544 22.35 8.52 -3.52
C ALA A 544 22.60 9.81 -2.70
N GLY A 545 23.85 10.32 -2.74
CA GLY A 545 24.29 11.38 -1.83
C GLY A 545 24.23 10.91 -0.37
N ASP A 546 23.52 11.67 0.48
CA ASP A 546 23.28 11.34 1.90
C ASP A 546 22.03 10.47 2.10
N LEU A 547 21.26 10.22 1.03
CA LEU A 547 20.03 9.45 1.08
C LEU A 547 20.35 7.96 0.98
N VAL A 548 19.90 7.19 1.97
CA VAL A 548 19.93 5.72 1.97
C VAL A 548 18.52 5.22 2.14
N GLN A 549 18.02 4.44 1.18
CA GLN A 549 16.68 3.89 1.16
C GLN A 549 16.72 2.41 0.81
N PHE A 550 15.70 1.69 1.23
CA PHE A 550 15.53 0.30 0.79
C PHE A 550 14.05 -0.02 0.55
N ASN A 551 13.82 -1.04 -0.24
CA ASN A 551 12.49 -1.62 -0.44
C ASN A 551 12.64 -3.09 -0.85
N GLU A 552 11.54 -3.85 -0.76
CA GLU A 552 11.46 -5.27 -1.06
C GLU A 552 10.44 -5.55 -2.16
N VAL A 553 10.71 -6.56 -3.00
CA VAL A 553 9.73 -7.05 -3.96
C VAL A 553 8.65 -7.81 -3.21
N ARG A 554 7.43 -7.29 -3.25
CA ARG A 554 6.25 -7.87 -2.57
C ARG A 554 5.14 -8.17 -3.55
N SER A 555 4.42 -9.26 -3.33
CA SER A 555 3.21 -9.61 -4.08
C SER A 555 2.02 -9.70 -3.14
N GLY A 556 0.94 -9.03 -3.53
CA GLY A 556 -0.22 -8.78 -2.68
C GLY A 556 0.02 -7.64 -1.69
N SER A 557 -0.75 -6.56 -1.79
CA SER A 557 -0.58 -5.36 -0.96
C SER A 557 -1.85 -4.53 -0.95
N SER A 558 -1.83 -3.40 -0.27
CA SER A 558 -2.95 -2.47 -0.27
C SER A 558 -4.23 -3.15 0.25
N TYR A 559 -5.34 -3.03 -0.42
CA TYR A 559 -6.58 -3.76 -0.13
C TYR A 559 -6.92 -4.67 -1.30
N LEU A 560 -6.79 -5.99 -1.10
CA LEU A 560 -7.12 -7.05 -2.07
C LEU A 560 -6.45 -6.87 -3.44
N SER A 561 -5.30 -6.20 -3.50
CA SER A 561 -4.75 -5.63 -4.73
C SER A 561 -3.30 -6.05 -4.97
N GLN A 562 -2.79 -5.73 -6.16
CA GLN A 562 -1.44 -6.05 -6.58
C GLN A 562 -0.75 -4.82 -7.18
N ASN A 563 0.32 -4.35 -6.53
CA ASN A 563 1.17 -3.29 -7.07
C ASN A 563 2.11 -3.82 -8.17
N ASP A 564 2.74 -2.90 -8.90
CA ASP A 564 3.87 -3.22 -9.78
C ASP A 564 4.97 -3.93 -8.98
N LEU A 565 5.52 -5.02 -9.51
CA LEU A 565 6.64 -5.75 -8.87
C LEU A 565 7.99 -5.04 -9.04
N ARG A 566 8.09 -4.01 -9.89
CA ARG A 566 9.29 -3.19 -10.00
C ARG A 566 9.41 -2.28 -8.78
N LEU A 567 10.63 -2.16 -8.26
CA LEU A 567 10.91 -1.29 -7.12
C LEU A 567 11.27 0.11 -7.60
N HIS A 568 10.54 1.11 -7.13
CA HIS A 568 10.76 2.52 -7.40
C HIS A 568 11.49 3.18 -6.23
N PHE A 569 12.44 4.08 -6.58
CA PHE A 569 13.14 4.95 -5.63
C PHE A 569 13.24 6.36 -6.20
N GLY A 570 12.68 7.34 -5.49
CA GLY A 570 12.99 8.74 -5.73
C GLY A 570 14.37 9.07 -5.20
N LEU A 571 15.10 9.92 -5.91
CA LEU A 571 16.49 10.23 -5.60
C LEU A 571 16.71 11.72 -5.26
N GLY A 572 15.61 12.50 -5.18
CA GLY A 572 15.73 13.93 -5.04
C GLY A 572 16.58 14.54 -6.17
N PRO A 573 17.49 15.46 -5.86
CA PRO A 573 18.33 16.12 -6.88
C PRO A 573 19.50 15.25 -7.38
N GLN A 574 19.62 14.01 -6.93
CA GLN A 574 20.76 13.16 -7.24
C GLN A 574 20.60 12.50 -8.61
N THR A 575 21.55 12.72 -9.50
CA THR A 575 21.58 12.16 -10.86
C THR A 575 22.27 10.81 -10.95
N ASN A 576 22.79 10.32 -9.83
CA ASN A 576 23.57 9.08 -9.76
C ASN A 576 23.43 8.41 -8.39
N MET A 577 23.34 7.10 -8.38
CA MET A 577 23.40 6.27 -7.18
C MET A 577 24.84 5.79 -6.99
N SER A 578 25.45 6.16 -5.86
CA SER A 578 26.82 5.73 -5.53
C SER A 578 26.90 4.22 -5.29
N THR A 579 25.82 3.64 -4.73
CA THR A 579 25.73 2.21 -4.45
C THR A 579 24.29 1.74 -4.61
N VAL A 580 24.12 0.56 -5.23
CA VAL A 580 22.90 -0.23 -5.26
C VAL A 580 23.26 -1.64 -4.79
N GLU A 581 22.77 -2.03 -3.62
CA GLU A 581 22.94 -3.37 -3.07
C GLU A 581 21.65 -4.17 -3.25
N VAL A 582 21.77 -5.37 -3.83
CA VAL A 582 20.64 -6.32 -3.98
C VAL A 582 20.93 -7.52 -3.07
N SER A 583 20.03 -7.75 -2.11
CA SER A 583 19.98 -8.95 -1.27
C SER A 583 18.91 -9.88 -1.81
N TRP A 584 19.33 -11.04 -2.32
CA TRP A 584 18.44 -12.02 -2.92
C TRP A 584 17.89 -13.03 -1.89
N PRO A 585 16.67 -13.56 -2.04
CA PRO A 585 16.13 -14.63 -1.18
C PRO A 585 17.06 -15.85 -1.06
N SER A 586 17.83 -16.17 -2.09
CA SER A 586 18.87 -17.22 -2.07
C SER A 586 20.00 -16.98 -1.07
N GLY A 587 20.04 -15.80 -0.43
CA GLY A 587 21.12 -15.35 0.45
C GLY A 587 22.30 -14.70 -0.28
N LYS A 588 22.25 -14.61 -1.61
CA LYS A 588 23.27 -13.91 -2.40
C LYS A 588 23.13 -12.40 -2.22
N LYS A 589 24.28 -11.70 -2.17
CA LYS A 589 24.35 -10.23 -2.20
C LYS A 589 25.14 -9.75 -3.38
N GLU A 590 24.69 -8.71 -4.05
CA GLU A 590 25.32 -8.10 -5.21
C GLU A 590 25.36 -6.58 -5.04
N VAL A 591 26.46 -5.96 -5.44
CA VAL A 591 26.66 -4.51 -5.26
C VAL A 591 27.04 -3.90 -6.60
N TYR A 592 26.29 -2.92 -7.02
CA TYR A 592 26.54 -2.11 -8.21
C TYR A 592 26.91 -0.69 -7.78
N ARG A 593 27.81 -0.05 -8.52
CA ARG A 593 28.31 1.29 -8.20
C ARG A 593 28.10 2.24 -9.36
N ASP A 594 27.91 3.52 -9.02
CA ASP A 594 27.85 4.62 -9.97
C ASP A 594 26.79 4.42 -11.07
N LEU A 595 25.59 3.93 -10.69
CA LEU A 595 24.48 3.79 -11.62
C LEU A 595 23.75 5.13 -11.79
N PRO A 596 23.60 5.65 -13.04
CA PRO A 596 22.84 6.87 -13.29
C PRO A 596 21.35 6.72 -12.97
N ALA A 597 20.74 7.82 -12.54
CA ALA A 597 19.30 7.97 -12.37
C ALA A 597 18.54 7.98 -13.71
N ASP A 598 17.21 8.02 -13.64
CA ASP A 598 16.25 8.17 -14.73
C ASP A 598 16.22 6.99 -15.72
N PHE A 599 16.39 5.80 -15.16
CA PHE A 599 16.35 4.55 -15.93
C PHE A 599 15.53 3.46 -15.21
N ILE A 600 15.02 2.55 -16.02
CA ILE A 600 14.53 1.24 -15.59
C ILE A 600 15.67 0.23 -15.80
N TYR A 601 16.15 -0.36 -14.72
CA TYR A 601 17.17 -1.41 -14.75
C TYR A 601 16.54 -2.79 -14.62
N THR A 602 16.95 -3.74 -15.47
CA THR A 602 16.69 -5.17 -15.23
C THR A 602 17.96 -5.80 -14.72
N ILE A 603 17.91 -6.31 -13.48
CA ILE A 603 19.04 -7.01 -12.83
C ILE A 603 18.66 -8.48 -12.70
N VAL A 604 19.52 -9.36 -13.22
CA VAL A 604 19.37 -10.81 -13.13
C VAL A 604 20.35 -11.36 -12.11
N GLU A 605 19.85 -12.16 -11.17
CA GLU A 605 20.63 -12.76 -10.10
C GLU A 605 21.85 -13.52 -10.66
N GLY A 606 23.07 -13.11 -10.28
CA GLY A 606 24.30 -13.72 -10.71
C GLY A 606 24.83 -13.26 -12.07
N GLU A 607 24.03 -12.56 -12.84
CA GLU A 607 24.39 -12.07 -14.17
C GLU A 607 24.54 -10.54 -14.22
N GLY A 608 24.01 -9.84 -13.22
CA GLY A 608 24.08 -8.40 -13.10
C GLY A 608 23.07 -7.64 -13.96
N VAL A 609 23.38 -6.38 -14.29
CA VAL A 609 22.52 -5.52 -15.10
C VAL A 609 22.46 -6.01 -16.53
N GLN A 610 21.31 -6.53 -16.96
CA GLN A 610 21.08 -7.08 -18.31
C GLN A 610 20.42 -6.06 -19.24
N LYS A 611 19.57 -5.18 -18.71
CA LYS A 611 18.87 -4.17 -19.50
C LYS A 611 18.85 -2.84 -18.74
N LYS A 612 18.96 -1.76 -19.49
CA LYS A 612 18.83 -0.38 -19.02
C LYS A 612 18.02 0.40 -20.03
N MET A 613 16.86 0.92 -19.63
CA MET A 613 15.98 1.71 -20.48
C MET A 613 15.80 3.09 -19.85
N PRO A 614 15.94 4.20 -20.60
CA PRO A 614 15.61 5.53 -20.09
C PRO A 614 14.11 5.64 -19.86
N PHE A 615 13.71 6.48 -18.92
CA PHE A 615 12.31 6.83 -18.73
C PHE A 615 11.69 7.46 -19.99
N ALA A 616 10.41 7.22 -20.20
CA ALA A 616 9.67 7.80 -21.32
C ALA A 616 9.73 9.34 -21.27
N GLY A 617 9.98 9.95 -22.42
CA GLY A 617 10.11 11.41 -22.54
C GLY A 617 11.53 11.97 -22.35
N GLN A 618 12.47 11.22 -21.80
CA GLN A 618 13.86 11.66 -21.64
C GLN A 618 14.79 11.34 -22.82
N GLY A 619 14.34 10.61 -23.82
CA GLY A 619 15.16 10.05 -24.92
C GLY A 619 15.15 10.78 -26.26
N SER A 620 14.83 12.08 -26.35
CA SER A 620 15.06 12.83 -27.59
C SER A 620 16.30 13.71 -27.50
N GLU A 621 17.50 13.11 -27.40
CA GLU A 621 18.67 13.82 -27.89
C GLU A 621 18.40 14.31 -29.32
N LYS A 622 18.45 15.63 -29.50
CA LYS A 622 18.40 16.26 -30.82
C LYS A 622 19.41 15.53 -31.71
N LYS A 623 18.93 14.78 -32.70
CA LYS A 623 19.78 14.30 -33.77
C LYS A 623 20.56 15.52 -34.27
N GLN A 624 21.88 15.55 -34.01
CA GLN A 624 22.75 16.52 -34.66
C GLN A 624 22.50 16.42 -36.17
N PRO A 625 22.31 17.54 -36.86
CA PRO A 625 22.16 17.50 -38.30
C PRO A 625 23.42 16.88 -38.89
N THR A 626 23.27 15.79 -39.60
CA THR A 626 24.32 15.16 -40.40
C THR A 626 24.93 16.25 -41.29
N PRO A 627 26.26 16.44 -41.27
CA PRO A 627 26.88 17.39 -42.19
C PRO A 627 26.59 16.98 -43.64
N PRO A 628 26.36 17.95 -44.56
CA PRO A 628 26.00 17.63 -45.93
C PRO A 628 27.12 16.84 -46.60
N ALA A 629 26.75 15.75 -47.23
CA ALA A 629 27.65 14.89 -48.00
C ALA A 629 28.37 15.72 -49.07
N ASN A 630 29.68 15.85 -48.98
CA ASN A 630 30.53 16.43 -50.02
C ASN A 630 30.35 15.66 -51.33
N LYS A 631 29.70 16.31 -52.30
CA LYS A 631 29.68 15.83 -53.69
C LYS A 631 31.08 15.89 -54.24
N VAL A 632 31.68 14.75 -54.51
CA VAL A 632 32.91 14.59 -55.30
C VAL A 632 32.51 14.89 -56.78
N PRO A 633 33.21 15.82 -57.45
CA PRO A 633 32.94 16.06 -58.88
C PRO A 633 33.46 14.89 -59.72
N PRO A 634 32.84 14.61 -60.89
CA PRO A 634 33.28 13.51 -61.75
C PRO A 634 34.62 13.84 -62.41
N ALA A 635 35.56 12.88 -62.38
CA ALA A 635 36.84 12.92 -63.09
C ALA A 635 36.60 12.91 -64.62
N LYS A 636 37.34 13.80 -65.33
CA LYS A 636 37.44 13.85 -66.76
C LYS A 636 38.28 12.70 -67.32
#